data_b69abf3afdc0f47a2cf564649ee343fc
#
_entry.id   b69abf3afdc0f47a2cf564649ee343fc
#
_cell.length_a   1.000
_cell.length_b   1.000
_cell.length_c   1.000
_cell.angle_alpha   90.00
_cell.angle_beta   90.00
_cell.angle_gamma   90.00
#
_symmetry.space_group_name_H-M   'P 1'
#
loop_
_entity.id
_entity.type
_entity.pdbx_description
1 polymer ?
#
loop_
_entity_poly.entity_id
_entity_poly.type
_entity_poly.pdbx_seq_one_letter_code
_entity_poly.pdbx_strand_id
1 'polypeptide(L)'
;MVRGKDDEETVTKKFLEWAGDLPMVAHNAKFDISFIEMAMKKYNLGTFKNTVIDTLELSRTLDQGFARHGLSALVKRYNVPWEEDAHHRADYDAEGTAKVFSKMLQKLTSQNYNTIADLTKLVSTAEIHKFGRTYHFNAIALNKTGLKNLFKIISLANTTYLYKTPRILRSKLNELREGLLIGSGCYESEIFIEARSKEGQELTNLINFYDYVEVQPPEVYNHLIQTSDFKNEEELRKHIEKIINATKEAGKLIVATGDVHHFEKEDKIYREIIVNQKVPGGGRHPLAKSNITNIPSQHFRTTKEMLNDFNFLDESLAYEIVVTNTNKVLDMVEDIEVIIDTGGIPFSPRVKSDDGTQYLDCPSVVTELVYTKAASWYGENLPYNIEERIAKELYGDIVYKCCYQNAKENNPDLEEDKIIELTFESLHNIILQGFDKVKELIGEHIEKTWNEEDGVLDEETKKKKIKKELGGIIGGGFDPIYLISQRLVKHSNDEGYLVGSRGSVGSSFVATMMGITEVNPLPAHYRCTKCSHSIFKDDDGKELGATYSSGFDLPDKMCPVCGERLYKDGQDMPFATFLGFNADKVPDIDLNFSDLNQASAHEYTKVLFGVDNVYRAGTIGTVAEKTAFGFVKGYFEDKGITNKRTCEIERLAKGCTGVKRTTGQHPGGIVVVPDYMEVSDFTPFQFPADDPNSAWRTTHFDYHAIDQDLLKLDILGHSDPTQLRMIQDMTGTDILAVPLDDKDTMSIFTSTKALGVTKEQIMNETGTLGIPEFGTPFTIGMVAETKPTTFAELIKISGL
;
A
#
# COMPACT_ATOMS: atom_id res chain seq x y z
N MET A 1 51.96 -6.41 -27.43
CA MET A 1 51.82 -5.12 -28.16
C MET A 1 52.76 -4.01 -27.70
N VAL A 2 53.25 -3.99 -26.47
CA VAL A 2 54.09 -2.91 -25.92
C VAL A 2 55.61 -3.17 -25.92
N ARG A 3 56.13 -4.32 -26.38
CA ARG A 3 57.57 -4.56 -26.48
C ARG A 3 58.20 -3.61 -27.51
N GLY A 4 59.19 -2.80 -27.07
CA GLY A 4 59.89 -1.84 -27.90
C GLY A 4 59.19 -0.48 -28.06
N LYS A 5 58.15 -0.18 -27.26
CA LYS A 5 57.53 1.15 -27.15
C LYS A 5 58.11 1.90 -25.93
N ASP A 6 57.92 3.22 -25.88
CA ASP A 6 58.26 4.05 -24.72
C ASP A 6 57.59 3.50 -23.45
N ASP A 7 58.20 3.76 -22.32
CA ASP A 7 57.64 3.39 -21.03
C ASP A 7 56.43 4.26 -20.64
N GLU A 8 55.71 3.85 -19.65
CA GLU A 8 54.46 4.48 -19.20
C GLU A 8 54.70 5.97 -18.77
N GLU A 9 55.80 6.25 -18.11
CA GLU A 9 56.18 7.61 -17.68
C GLU A 9 56.37 8.53 -18.89
N THR A 10 57.18 8.09 -19.85
CA THR A 10 57.49 8.84 -21.09
C THR A 10 56.23 9.09 -21.92
N VAL A 11 55.38 8.05 -22.07
CA VAL A 11 54.10 8.16 -22.82
C VAL A 11 53.15 9.13 -22.12
N THR A 12 53.03 9.05 -20.79
CA THR A 12 52.18 9.95 -20.01
C THR A 12 52.64 11.41 -20.12
N LYS A 13 53.94 11.67 -20.02
CA LYS A 13 54.51 13.03 -20.19
C LYS A 13 54.22 13.59 -21.58
N LYS A 14 54.49 12.83 -22.64
CA LYS A 14 54.22 13.21 -24.04
C LYS A 14 52.73 13.49 -24.25
N PHE A 15 51.87 12.67 -23.68
CA PHE A 15 50.43 12.83 -23.79
C PHE A 15 49.95 14.14 -23.12
N LEU A 16 50.42 14.42 -21.90
CA LEU A 16 50.09 15.63 -21.18
C LEU A 16 50.61 16.90 -21.89
N GLU A 17 51.83 16.86 -22.40
CA GLU A 17 52.41 17.96 -23.20
C GLU A 17 51.61 18.19 -24.51
N TRP A 18 51.19 17.13 -25.20
CA TRP A 18 50.37 17.21 -26.41
C TRP A 18 48.95 17.74 -26.13
N ALA A 19 48.34 17.30 -25.04
CA ALA A 19 46.97 17.69 -24.66
C ALA A 19 46.93 19.15 -24.15
N GLY A 20 48.00 19.63 -23.47
CA GLY A 20 48.06 20.96 -22.87
C GLY A 20 46.84 21.27 -22.01
N ASP A 21 46.23 22.42 -22.16
CA ASP A 21 45.04 22.87 -21.44
C ASP A 21 43.71 22.58 -22.20
N LEU A 22 43.76 21.80 -23.30
CA LEU A 22 42.58 21.54 -24.10
C LEU A 22 41.56 20.66 -23.35
N PRO A 23 40.25 20.89 -23.57
CA PRO A 23 39.24 19.97 -23.08
C PRO A 23 39.41 18.55 -23.67
N MET A 24 39.28 17.56 -22.82
CA MET A 24 39.36 16.15 -23.24
C MET A 24 37.94 15.56 -23.38
N VAL A 25 37.79 14.68 -24.35
CA VAL A 25 36.53 13.99 -24.64
C VAL A 25 36.74 12.51 -24.55
N ALA A 26 35.96 11.79 -23.81
CA ALA A 26 35.97 10.33 -23.75
C ALA A 26 34.53 9.77 -23.60
N HIS A 27 34.37 8.48 -23.79
CA HIS A 27 33.10 7.79 -23.57
C HIS A 27 33.17 6.98 -22.27
N ASN A 28 32.39 7.29 -21.27
CA ASN A 28 32.58 6.86 -19.89
C ASN A 28 33.92 7.36 -19.35
N ALA A 29 34.14 8.67 -19.53
CA ALA A 29 35.41 9.36 -19.37
C ALA A 29 36.12 9.09 -18.05
N LYS A 30 35.35 8.83 -16.96
CA LYS A 30 35.93 8.52 -15.66
C LYS A 30 36.86 7.31 -15.69
N PHE A 31 36.56 6.34 -16.53
CA PHE A 31 37.41 5.16 -16.72
C PHE A 31 38.80 5.59 -17.26
N ASP A 32 38.83 6.29 -18.38
CA ASP A 32 40.10 6.68 -19.07
C ASP A 32 40.90 7.67 -18.21
N ILE A 33 40.23 8.68 -17.64
CA ILE A 33 40.87 9.71 -16.79
C ILE A 33 41.50 9.11 -15.55
N SER A 34 40.86 8.08 -14.95
CA SER A 34 41.42 7.43 -13.75
C SER A 34 42.81 6.82 -13.99
N PHE A 35 43.06 6.26 -15.20
CA PHE A 35 44.40 5.75 -15.55
C PHE A 35 45.41 6.87 -15.74
N ILE A 36 45.00 7.99 -16.34
CA ILE A 36 45.88 9.17 -16.47
C ILE A 36 46.23 9.73 -15.08
N GLU A 37 45.27 9.93 -14.21
CA GLU A 37 45.46 10.40 -12.85
C GLU A 37 46.39 9.48 -12.02
N MET A 38 46.19 8.15 -12.15
CA MET A 38 47.06 7.17 -11.51
C MET A 38 48.50 7.24 -12.02
N ALA A 39 48.71 7.35 -13.34
CA ALA A 39 50.04 7.50 -13.92
C ALA A 39 50.70 8.81 -13.51
N MET A 40 49.94 9.93 -13.53
CA MET A 40 50.47 11.23 -13.05
C MET A 40 50.92 11.18 -11.60
N LYS A 41 50.13 10.52 -10.75
CA LYS A 41 50.48 10.34 -9.32
C LYS A 41 51.70 9.44 -9.18
N LYS A 42 51.74 8.31 -9.84
CA LYS A 42 52.85 7.34 -9.80
C LYS A 42 54.21 7.99 -10.18
N TYR A 43 54.21 8.93 -11.11
CA TYR A 43 55.42 9.56 -11.66
C TYR A 43 55.61 11.02 -11.19
N ASN A 44 54.84 11.51 -10.20
CA ASN A 44 54.90 12.89 -9.69
C ASN A 44 54.75 13.98 -10.79
N LEU A 45 53.80 13.80 -11.72
CA LEU A 45 53.57 14.71 -12.87
C LEU A 45 52.56 15.82 -12.56
N GLY A 46 52.23 16.06 -11.31
CA GLY A 46 51.24 17.07 -10.91
C GLY A 46 49.84 16.52 -10.81
N THR A 47 48.84 17.39 -10.95
CA THR A 47 47.41 17.03 -10.90
C THR A 47 46.76 17.25 -12.24
N PHE A 48 45.81 16.41 -12.61
CA PHE A 48 45.02 16.51 -13.83
C PHE A 48 44.09 17.73 -13.75
N LYS A 49 44.10 18.63 -14.73
CA LYS A 49 43.39 19.92 -14.70
C LYS A 49 42.46 20.14 -15.91
N ASN A 50 42.55 19.32 -16.93
CA ASN A 50 41.77 19.51 -18.14
C ASN A 50 40.27 19.34 -17.87
N THR A 51 39.46 20.19 -18.52
CA THR A 51 38.01 19.96 -18.57
C THR A 51 37.70 18.67 -19.30
N VAL A 52 36.85 17.82 -18.72
CA VAL A 52 36.46 16.55 -19.30
C VAL A 52 35.01 16.60 -19.77
N ILE A 53 34.77 16.16 -21.00
CA ILE A 53 33.42 15.99 -21.56
C ILE A 53 33.18 14.49 -21.74
N ASP A 54 32.22 13.94 -21.00
CA ASP A 54 31.82 12.54 -21.11
C ASP A 54 30.66 12.38 -22.11
N THR A 55 30.94 11.72 -23.25
CA THR A 55 29.93 11.49 -24.29
C THR A 55 28.83 10.52 -23.84
N LEU A 56 29.06 9.66 -22.83
CA LEU A 56 28.04 8.82 -22.23
C LEU A 56 27.01 9.66 -21.46
N GLU A 57 27.47 10.59 -20.62
CA GLU A 57 26.59 11.50 -19.87
C GLU A 57 25.91 12.49 -20.80
N LEU A 58 26.64 13.05 -21.76
CA LEU A 58 26.09 13.94 -22.77
C LEU A 58 24.97 13.25 -23.59
N SER A 59 25.16 11.99 -23.97
CA SER A 59 24.15 11.24 -24.70
C SER A 59 22.88 10.98 -23.89
N ARG A 60 23.01 10.76 -22.58
CA ARG A 60 21.87 10.59 -21.68
C ARG A 60 21.00 11.83 -21.64
N THR A 61 21.62 12.99 -21.75
CA THR A 61 20.94 14.29 -21.76
C THR A 61 20.34 14.63 -23.13
N LEU A 62 21.09 14.42 -24.21
CA LEU A 62 20.67 14.76 -25.57
C LEU A 62 19.65 13.76 -26.16
N ASP A 63 19.73 12.51 -25.77
CA ASP A 63 19.02 11.40 -26.39
C ASP A 63 18.13 10.67 -25.35
N GLN A 64 17.37 11.41 -24.56
CA GLN A 64 16.56 10.90 -23.43
C GLN A 64 15.61 9.77 -23.78
N GLY A 65 15.09 9.72 -25.02
CA GLY A 65 14.16 8.68 -25.48
C GLY A 65 14.79 7.31 -25.74
N PHE A 66 16.11 7.15 -25.56
CA PHE A 66 16.82 5.89 -25.86
C PHE A 66 17.26 5.19 -24.56
N ALA A 67 17.08 3.87 -24.54
CA ALA A 67 17.45 3.04 -23.38
C ALA A 67 18.95 2.70 -23.30
N ARG A 68 19.68 2.75 -24.42
CA ARG A 68 21.09 2.35 -24.51
C ARG A 68 21.95 3.53 -24.93
N HIS A 69 23.02 3.78 -24.16
CA HIS A 69 23.95 4.89 -24.36
C HIS A 69 25.42 4.47 -24.48
N GLY A 70 25.73 3.18 -24.51
CA GLY A 70 27.08 2.70 -24.76
C GLY A 70 27.58 3.07 -26.17
N LEU A 71 28.90 3.12 -26.39
CA LEU A 71 29.52 3.58 -27.63
C LEU A 71 28.95 2.88 -28.86
N SER A 72 28.81 1.54 -28.83
CA SER A 72 28.22 0.76 -29.94
C SER A 72 26.76 1.19 -30.24
N ALA A 73 25.99 1.65 -29.26
CA ALA A 73 24.66 2.17 -29.50
C ALA A 73 24.68 3.58 -30.09
N LEU A 74 25.64 4.40 -29.66
CA LEU A 74 25.79 5.77 -30.17
C LEU A 74 26.28 5.80 -31.62
N VAL A 75 27.28 4.97 -32.00
CA VAL A 75 27.78 4.89 -33.39
C VAL A 75 26.65 4.49 -34.34
N LYS A 76 25.79 3.55 -33.93
CA LYS A 76 24.59 3.17 -34.71
C LYS A 76 23.58 4.33 -34.80
N ARG A 77 23.31 5.00 -33.69
CA ARG A 77 22.34 6.11 -33.61
C ARG A 77 22.74 7.32 -34.45
N TYR A 78 24.01 7.67 -34.38
CA TYR A 78 24.55 8.82 -35.10
C TYR A 78 25.07 8.49 -36.52
N ASN A 79 24.78 7.24 -37.00
CA ASN A 79 25.23 6.75 -38.33
C ASN A 79 26.74 6.92 -38.56
N VAL A 80 27.54 6.61 -37.54
CA VAL A 80 28.99 6.59 -37.65
C VAL A 80 29.41 5.21 -38.19
N PRO A 81 30.25 5.12 -39.25
CA PRO A 81 30.79 3.86 -39.73
C PRO A 81 31.53 3.11 -38.61
N TRP A 82 31.17 1.86 -38.37
CA TRP A 82 31.63 1.07 -37.24
C TRP A 82 31.71 -0.41 -37.59
N GLU A 83 32.86 -1.02 -37.30
CA GLU A 83 33.07 -2.45 -37.43
C GLU A 83 33.07 -3.09 -36.03
N GLU A 84 32.14 -4.00 -35.80
CA GLU A 84 31.99 -4.63 -34.47
C GLU A 84 33.21 -5.48 -34.08
N ASP A 85 33.89 -6.09 -35.01
CA ASP A 85 35.08 -6.91 -34.76
C ASP A 85 36.34 -6.11 -34.36
N ALA A 86 36.35 -4.80 -34.63
CA ALA A 86 37.41 -3.88 -34.23
C ALA A 86 37.19 -3.22 -32.87
N HIS A 87 35.98 -3.39 -32.28
CA HIS A 87 35.62 -2.87 -30.99
C HIS A 87 36.53 -3.43 -29.87
N HIS A 88 36.81 -2.63 -28.86
CA HIS A 88 37.77 -2.84 -27.76
C HIS A 88 39.25 -2.61 -28.14
N ARG A 89 39.52 -2.00 -29.26
CA ARG A 89 40.83 -1.40 -29.51
C ARG A 89 40.75 0.09 -29.16
N ALA A 90 41.66 0.53 -28.28
CA ALA A 90 41.62 1.89 -27.75
C ALA A 90 41.68 2.99 -28.83
N ASP A 91 42.46 2.80 -29.87
CA ASP A 91 42.56 3.71 -31.02
C ASP A 91 41.24 3.79 -31.81
N TYR A 92 40.60 2.65 -32.02
CA TYR A 92 39.33 2.56 -32.75
C TYR A 92 38.15 3.12 -31.96
N ASP A 93 38.09 2.82 -30.66
CA ASP A 93 37.07 3.35 -29.75
C ASP A 93 37.20 4.87 -29.56
N ALA A 94 38.45 5.40 -29.52
CA ALA A 94 38.69 6.85 -29.47
C ALA A 94 38.25 7.55 -30.77
N GLU A 95 38.53 6.94 -31.97
CA GLU A 95 38.05 7.47 -33.24
C GLU A 95 36.51 7.46 -33.34
N GLY A 96 35.88 6.37 -32.90
CA GLY A 96 34.43 6.25 -32.83
C GLY A 96 33.81 7.30 -31.89
N THR A 97 34.40 7.52 -30.71
CA THR A 97 34.01 8.56 -29.76
C THR A 97 34.12 9.95 -30.37
N ALA A 98 35.24 10.27 -31.07
CA ALA A 98 35.43 11.56 -31.71
C ALA A 98 34.39 11.82 -32.81
N LYS A 99 34.09 10.83 -33.63
CA LYS A 99 33.05 10.93 -34.68
C LYS A 99 31.65 11.12 -34.08
N VAL A 100 31.29 10.36 -33.05
CA VAL A 100 30.03 10.52 -32.30
C VAL A 100 29.95 11.90 -31.72
N PHE A 101 31.00 12.37 -31.02
CA PHE A 101 31.02 13.70 -30.41
C PHE A 101 30.88 14.82 -31.44
N SER A 102 31.50 14.70 -32.60
CA SER A 102 31.31 15.65 -33.70
C SER A 102 29.83 15.76 -34.13
N LYS A 103 29.09 14.65 -34.14
CA LYS A 103 27.65 14.65 -34.44
C LYS A 103 26.83 15.25 -33.29
N MET A 104 27.23 14.98 -32.06
CA MET A 104 26.61 15.60 -30.90
C MET A 104 26.82 17.11 -30.89
N LEU A 105 28.02 17.60 -31.25
CA LEU A 105 28.28 19.04 -31.39
C LEU A 105 27.40 19.70 -32.43
N GLN A 106 27.18 19.07 -33.59
CA GLN A 106 26.26 19.55 -34.62
C GLN A 106 24.83 19.69 -34.06
N LYS A 107 24.37 18.71 -33.29
CA LYS A 107 23.06 18.73 -32.65
C LYS A 107 22.97 19.83 -31.58
N LEU A 108 23.99 19.99 -30.74
CA LEU A 108 24.09 21.05 -29.73
C LEU A 108 24.06 22.44 -30.35
N THR A 109 24.88 22.66 -31.38
CA THR A 109 24.95 23.94 -32.10
C THR A 109 23.58 24.30 -32.71
N SER A 110 22.87 23.29 -33.27
CA SER A 110 21.52 23.50 -33.80
C SER A 110 20.50 23.91 -32.74
N GLN A 111 20.79 23.64 -31.48
CA GLN A 111 19.99 24.02 -30.31
C GLN A 111 20.54 25.24 -29.57
N ASN A 112 21.47 25.99 -30.18
CA ASN A 112 22.16 27.16 -29.63
C ASN A 112 23.03 26.93 -28.39
N TYR A 113 23.52 25.73 -28.17
CA TYR A 113 24.57 25.42 -27.19
C TYR A 113 25.92 25.45 -27.88
N ASN A 114 26.68 26.56 -27.70
CA ASN A 114 27.89 26.81 -28.49
C ASN A 114 29.17 26.81 -27.66
N THR A 115 29.07 26.78 -26.34
CA THR A 115 30.23 26.78 -25.42
C THR A 115 30.14 25.63 -24.41
N ILE A 116 31.29 25.29 -23.82
CA ILE A 116 31.33 24.30 -22.72
C ILE A 116 30.46 24.76 -21.56
N ALA A 117 30.39 26.06 -21.25
CA ALA A 117 29.54 26.61 -20.21
C ALA A 117 28.05 26.43 -20.53
N ASP A 118 27.64 26.33 -21.80
CA ASP A 118 26.27 26.04 -22.16
C ASP A 118 25.86 24.59 -21.85
N LEU A 119 26.80 23.65 -21.84
CA LEU A 119 26.52 22.26 -21.53
C LEU A 119 25.95 22.07 -20.11
N THR A 120 26.33 22.95 -19.17
CA THR A 120 25.77 22.94 -17.80
C THR A 120 24.31 23.36 -17.76
N LYS A 121 23.80 24.03 -18.81
CA LYS A 121 22.40 24.45 -18.92
C LYS A 121 21.49 23.39 -19.56
N LEU A 122 22.07 22.32 -20.10
CA LEU A 122 21.30 21.22 -20.72
C LEU A 122 20.39 20.47 -19.76
N VAL A 123 20.73 20.47 -18.48
CA VAL A 123 19.99 19.78 -17.42
C VAL A 123 19.52 20.80 -16.41
N SER A 124 18.20 20.87 -16.20
CA SER A 124 17.67 21.63 -15.08
C SER A 124 18.08 20.97 -13.75
N THR A 125 18.28 21.78 -12.71
CA THR A 125 18.56 21.25 -11.35
C THR A 125 17.48 20.29 -10.86
N ALA A 126 16.22 20.46 -11.33
CA ALA A 126 15.09 19.58 -11.02
C ALA A 126 15.25 18.17 -11.62
N GLU A 127 16.02 18.01 -12.70
CA GLU A 127 16.17 16.74 -13.41
C GLU A 127 17.53 16.04 -13.17
N ILE A 128 18.39 16.63 -12.35
CA ILE A 128 19.76 16.10 -12.12
C ILE A 128 19.76 14.65 -11.64
N HIS A 129 18.71 14.22 -10.92
CA HIS A 129 18.54 12.84 -10.46
C HIS A 129 18.42 11.83 -11.60
N LYS A 130 18.04 12.25 -12.81
CA LYS A 130 17.91 11.37 -13.99
C LYS A 130 19.27 11.06 -14.63
N PHE A 131 20.22 11.96 -14.52
CA PHE A 131 21.47 11.95 -15.28
C PHE A 131 22.70 11.67 -14.43
N GLY A 132 22.65 12.02 -13.13
CA GLY A 132 23.75 11.79 -12.21
C GLY A 132 24.04 10.30 -12.00
N ARG A 133 25.32 9.99 -11.72
CA ARG A 133 25.71 8.64 -11.30
C ARG A 133 25.06 8.32 -9.95
N THR A 134 24.54 7.13 -9.80
CA THR A 134 23.90 6.64 -8.58
C THR A 134 24.78 5.65 -7.86
N TYR A 135 24.71 5.66 -6.54
CA TYR A 135 25.38 4.74 -5.64
C TYR A 135 24.37 4.22 -4.61
N HIS A 136 24.61 3.00 -4.11
CA HIS A 136 23.86 2.49 -2.97
C HIS A 136 24.36 3.14 -1.67
N PHE A 137 23.47 3.28 -0.72
CA PHE A 137 23.77 3.62 0.66
C PHE A 137 22.75 2.95 1.57
N ASN A 138 23.10 2.78 2.86
CA ASN A 138 22.19 2.30 3.89
C ASN A 138 21.78 3.44 4.82
N ALA A 139 20.57 3.35 5.36
CA ALA A 139 20.10 4.28 6.39
C ALA A 139 19.48 3.50 7.54
N ILE A 140 19.87 3.80 8.77
CA ILE A 140 19.32 3.21 9.99
C ILE A 140 18.62 4.31 10.76
N ALA A 141 17.34 4.11 11.11
CA ALA A 141 16.61 5.02 11.97
C ALA A 141 17.05 4.82 13.44
N LEU A 142 17.53 5.89 14.08
CA LEU A 142 17.96 5.87 15.47
C LEU A 142 16.80 6.04 16.45
N ASN A 143 15.77 6.77 16.05
CA ASN A 143 14.62 7.14 16.86
C ASN A 143 13.40 7.44 15.97
N LYS A 144 12.27 7.81 16.56
CA LYS A 144 11.03 8.14 15.82
C LYS A 144 11.19 9.26 14.79
N THR A 145 11.99 10.26 15.07
CA THR A 145 12.30 11.34 14.10
C THR A 145 13.04 10.78 12.89
N GLY A 146 14.04 9.95 13.13
CA GLY A 146 14.77 9.25 12.07
C GLY A 146 13.88 8.32 11.26
N LEU A 147 12.95 7.58 11.90
CA LEU A 147 11.98 6.73 11.21
C LEU A 147 11.08 7.53 10.27
N LYS A 148 10.54 8.65 10.75
CA LYS A 148 9.73 9.56 9.92
C LYS A 148 10.53 10.13 8.75
N ASN A 149 11.77 10.53 8.98
CA ASN A 149 12.66 11.02 7.94
C ASN A 149 13.02 9.92 6.93
N LEU A 150 13.24 8.68 7.38
CA LEU A 150 13.45 7.53 6.52
C LEU A 150 12.23 7.28 5.61
N PHE A 151 11.02 7.36 6.15
CA PHE A 151 9.80 7.24 5.36
C PHE A 151 9.66 8.37 4.32
N LYS A 152 10.03 9.60 4.68
CA LYS A 152 10.09 10.74 3.73
C LYS A 152 11.11 10.51 2.62
N ILE A 153 12.30 10.00 2.95
CA ILE A 153 13.34 9.67 1.96
C ILE A 153 12.85 8.60 0.99
N ILE A 154 12.27 7.51 1.50
CA ILE A 154 11.72 6.42 0.66
C ILE A 154 10.61 6.96 -0.24
N SER A 155 9.71 7.78 0.29
CA SER A 155 8.63 8.40 -0.49
C SER A 155 9.15 9.28 -1.62
N LEU A 156 10.10 10.16 -1.33
CA LEU A 156 10.72 11.03 -2.33
C LEU A 156 11.47 10.22 -3.39
N ALA A 157 12.18 9.16 -2.97
CA ALA A 157 12.92 8.29 -3.89
C ALA A 157 12.01 7.52 -4.83
N ASN A 158 10.81 7.12 -4.36
CA ASN A 158 9.83 6.37 -5.13
C ASN A 158 8.77 7.26 -5.82
N THR A 159 8.91 8.58 -5.76
CA THR A 159 8.02 9.54 -6.44
C THR A 159 8.80 10.63 -7.15
N THR A 160 9.18 11.69 -6.46
CA THR A 160 9.84 12.89 -7.03
C THR A 160 11.14 12.56 -7.76
N TYR A 161 11.94 11.66 -7.20
CA TYR A 161 13.24 11.29 -7.73
C TYR A 161 13.28 9.90 -8.37
N LEU A 162 12.13 9.29 -8.61
CA LEU A 162 12.05 8.00 -9.30
C LEU A 162 12.47 8.13 -10.76
N TYR A 163 13.52 7.41 -11.14
CA TYR A 163 13.94 7.27 -12.53
C TYR A 163 14.58 5.90 -12.76
N LYS A 164 13.82 4.95 -13.32
CA LYS A 164 14.17 3.53 -13.49
C LYS A 164 14.35 2.77 -12.16
N THR A 165 14.96 3.40 -11.18
CA THR A 165 15.15 2.92 -9.81
C THR A 165 14.90 4.08 -8.84
N PRO A 166 14.51 3.81 -7.59
CA PRO A 166 14.40 4.83 -6.57
C PRO A 166 15.74 5.54 -6.34
N ARG A 167 15.72 6.88 -6.26
CA ARG A 167 16.90 7.72 -6.08
C ARG A 167 16.63 8.82 -5.08
N ILE A 168 17.68 9.33 -4.46
CA ILE A 168 17.62 10.53 -3.61
C ILE A 168 18.83 11.41 -3.89
N LEU A 169 18.63 12.71 -3.88
CA LEU A 169 19.73 13.67 -3.97
C LEU A 169 20.47 13.74 -2.63
N ARG A 170 21.79 13.85 -2.68
CA ARG A 170 22.65 13.99 -1.49
C ARG A 170 22.25 15.22 -0.65
N SER A 171 21.91 16.34 -1.29
CA SER A 171 21.43 17.56 -0.61
C SER A 171 20.13 17.28 0.15
N LYS A 172 19.19 16.56 -0.47
CA LYS A 172 17.90 16.21 0.15
C LYS A 172 18.07 15.19 1.28
N LEU A 173 19.00 14.24 1.12
CA LEU A 173 19.36 13.31 2.18
C LEU A 173 19.93 14.07 3.39
N ASN A 174 20.77 15.09 3.18
CA ASN A 174 21.30 15.93 4.27
C ASN A 174 20.23 16.74 5.00
N GLU A 175 19.20 17.23 4.28
CA GLU A 175 18.07 17.94 4.90
C GLU A 175 17.24 17.02 5.83
N LEU A 176 17.17 15.73 5.51
CA LEU A 176 16.38 14.72 6.24
C LEU A 176 17.24 13.81 7.15
N ARG A 177 18.49 14.18 7.39
CA ARG A 177 19.46 13.32 8.08
C ARG A 177 19.23 13.18 9.59
N GLU A 178 18.46 14.09 10.18
CA GLU A 178 18.22 14.07 11.62
C GLU A 178 17.61 12.74 12.07
N GLY A 179 18.20 12.13 13.10
CA GLY A 179 17.79 10.83 13.64
C GLY A 179 18.18 9.62 12.79
N LEU A 180 19.01 9.79 11.75
CA LEU A 180 19.48 8.72 10.88
C LEU A 180 21.00 8.51 11.01
N LEU A 181 21.43 7.25 10.90
CA LEU A 181 22.80 6.87 10.57
C LEU A 181 22.87 6.50 9.09
N ILE A 182 23.78 7.12 8.36
CA ILE A 182 23.99 6.86 6.93
C ILE A 182 25.26 6.03 6.76
N GLY A 183 25.07 4.79 6.28
CA GLY A 183 26.12 3.83 5.97
C GLY A 183 26.49 3.82 4.49
N SER A 184 27.71 3.41 4.17
CA SER A 184 28.20 3.39 2.79
C SER A 184 27.49 2.34 1.92
N GLY A 185 27.03 1.22 2.51
CA GLY A 185 26.33 0.15 1.78
C GLY A 185 27.25 -0.91 1.15
N CYS A 186 26.79 -1.55 0.07
CA CYS A 186 27.39 -2.73 -0.55
C CYS A 186 28.47 -2.40 -1.61
N TYR A 187 28.77 -3.35 -2.50
CA TYR A 187 29.73 -3.20 -3.60
C TYR A 187 29.35 -2.12 -4.63
N GLU A 188 28.09 -1.72 -4.69
CA GLU A 188 27.59 -0.61 -5.51
C GLU A 188 27.65 0.74 -4.78
N SER A 189 28.25 0.79 -3.60
CA SER A 189 28.42 2.02 -2.83
C SER A 189 29.48 2.94 -3.44
N GLU A 190 29.35 4.24 -3.15
CA GLU A 190 30.33 5.23 -3.57
C GLU A 190 31.73 4.89 -3.03
N ILE A 191 31.86 4.54 -1.77
CA ILE A 191 33.15 4.24 -1.15
C ILE A 191 33.81 3.04 -1.80
N PHE A 192 33.08 1.93 -2.00
CA PHE A 192 33.66 0.73 -2.62
C PHE A 192 34.11 0.98 -4.06
N ILE A 193 33.35 1.72 -4.83
CA ILE A 193 33.66 2.00 -6.24
C ILE A 193 34.79 3.00 -6.36
N GLU A 194 34.73 4.13 -5.63
CA GLU A 194 35.70 5.21 -5.77
C GLU A 194 37.06 4.86 -5.16
N ALA A 195 37.12 4.01 -4.14
CA ALA A 195 38.39 3.53 -3.57
C ALA A 195 39.26 2.76 -4.56
N ARG A 196 38.75 2.37 -5.73
CA ARG A 196 39.56 1.77 -6.81
C ARG A 196 40.58 2.77 -7.37
N SER A 197 40.21 4.06 -7.47
CA SER A 197 41.03 5.10 -8.07
C SER A 197 41.44 6.20 -7.10
N LYS A 198 40.70 6.40 -6.02
CA LYS A 198 40.95 7.45 -5.03
C LYS A 198 41.63 6.92 -3.80
N GLU A 199 42.45 7.75 -3.16
CA GLU A 199 43.14 7.48 -1.89
C GLU A 199 43.45 8.78 -1.16
N GLY A 200 43.99 8.66 0.06
CA GLY A 200 44.36 9.82 0.88
C GLY A 200 43.17 10.78 1.09
N GLN A 201 43.43 12.09 0.98
CA GLN A 201 42.42 13.11 1.27
C GLN A 201 41.16 13.03 0.39
N GLU A 202 41.29 12.58 -0.85
CA GLU A 202 40.11 12.46 -1.72
C GLU A 202 39.15 11.37 -1.26
N LEU A 203 39.66 10.22 -0.84
CA LEU A 203 38.87 9.13 -0.29
C LEU A 203 38.31 9.49 1.10
N THR A 204 39.11 10.17 1.94
CA THR A 204 38.68 10.69 3.23
C THR A 204 37.50 11.66 3.09
N ASN A 205 37.55 12.57 2.10
CA ASN A 205 36.45 13.51 1.86
C ASN A 205 35.14 12.81 1.49
N LEU A 206 35.19 11.70 0.75
CA LEU A 206 34.02 10.89 0.45
C LEU A 206 33.49 10.15 1.69
N ILE A 207 34.40 9.55 2.45
CA ILE A 207 34.08 8.82 3.70
C ILE A 207 33.41 9.74 4.72
N ASN A 208 33.83 11.00 4.81
CA ASN A 208 33.28 11.96 5.75
C ASN A 208 31.77 12.26 5.57
N PHE A 209 31.22 11.97 4.41
CA PHE A 209 29.79 12.07 4.19
C PHE A 209 28.98 11.04 4.98
N TYR A 210 29.55 9.87 5.23
CA TYR A 210 28.91 8.74 5.89
C TYR A 210 29.16 8.77 7.40
N ASP A 211 28.24 8.22 8.17
CA ASP A 211 28.38 8.06 9.61
C ASP A 211 29.21 6.82 9.94
N TYR A 212 29.05 5.78 9.11
CA TYR A 212 29.84 4.56 9.18
C TYR A 212 30.07 3.99 7.78
N VAL A 213 31.11 3.16 7.63
CA VAL A 213 31.43 2.48 6.38
C VAL A 213 31.27 0.98 6.55
N GLU A 214 30.79 0.30 5.52
CA GLU A 214 30.59 -1.14 5.51
C GLU A 214 31.59 -1.84 4.60
N VAL A 215 32.04 -3.00 5.04
CA VAL A 215 32.74 -3.99 4.21
C VAL A 215 32.07 -5.34 4.38
N GLN A 216 32.08 -6.15 3.34
CA GLN A 216 31.51 -7.48 3.34
C GLN A 216 32.62 -8.54 3.22
N PRO A 217 32.33 -9.82 3.53
CA PRO A 217 33.25 -10.93 3.29
C PRO A 217 33.69 -11.00 1.83
N PRO A 218 34.94 -11.36 1.52
CA PRO A 218 35.44 -11.48 0.13
C PRO A 218 34.56 -12.33 -0.79
N GLU A 219 33.92 -13.39 -0.27
CA GLU A 219 33.00 -14.25 -1.02
C GLU A 219 31.79 -13.49 -1.57
N VAL A 220 31.30 -12.43 -0.86
CA VAL A 220 30.19 -11.60 -1.30
C VAL A 220 30.52 -10.80 -2.58
N TYR A 221 31.77 -10.52 -2.78
CA TYR A 221 32.28 -9.80 -3.98
C TYR A 221 32.80 -10.70 -5.09
N ASN A 222 32.73 -12.01 -4.96
CA ASN A 222 33.38 -12.97 -5.87
C ASN A 222 32.97 -12.82 -7.35
N HIS A 223 31.76 -12.35 -7.61
CA HIS A 223 31.30 -12.05 -8.98
C HIS A 223 32.11 -10.93 -9.65
N LEU A 224 32.75 -10.04 -8.88
CA LEU A 224 33.59 -8.95 -9.42
C LEU A 224 34.93 -9.47 -9.96
N ILE A 225 35.39 -10.63 -9.48
CA ILE A 225 36.54 -11.33 -10.06
C ILE A 225 36.14 -11.95 -11.41
N GLN A 226 34.96 -12.55 -11.49
CA GLN A 226 34.44 -13.16 -12.73
C GLN A 226 34.16 -12.11 -13.81
N THR A 227 33.80 -10.90 -13.43
CA THR A 227 33.60 -9.76 -14.36
C THR A 227 34.89 -9.00 -14.67
N SER A 228 36.04 -9.46 -14.15
CA SER A 228 37.37 -8.84 -14.33
C SER A 228 37.50 -7.44 -13.72
N ASP A 229 36.66 -7.10 -12.76
CA ASP A 229 36.79 -5.87 -11.96
C ASP A 229 37.99 -5.95 -11.02
N PHE A 230 38.32 -7.17 -10.56
CA PHE A 230 39.54 -7.52 -9.82
C PHE A 230 40.19 -8.74 -10.48
N LYS A 231 41.53 -8.81 -10.47
CA LYS A 231 42.27 -9.90 -11.09
C LYS A 231 42.10 -11.22 -10.33
N ASN A 232 42.06 -11.12 -9.01
CA ASN A 232 41.98 -12.27 -8.10
C ASN A 232 41.51 -11.84 -6.71
N GLU A 233 41.34 -12.80 -5.83
CA GLU A 233 40.91 -12.56 -4.44
C GLU A 233 41.91 -11.76 -3.62
N GLU A 234 43.22 -11.87 -3.89
CA GLU A 234 44.23 -11.10 -3.17
C GLU A 234 44.09 -9.59 -3.46
N GLU A 235 43.88 -9.21 -4.71
CA GLU A 235 43.63 -7.82 -5.08
C GLU A 235 42.35 -7.29 -4.44
N LEU A 236 41.31 -8.10 -4.38
CA LEU A 236 40.05 -7.78 -3.70
C LEU A 236 40.27 -7.58 -2.19
N ARG A 237 41.00 -8.47 -1.53
CA ARG A 237 41.33 -8.32 -0.09
C ARG A 237 42.11 -7.04 0.20
N LYS A 238 43.10 -6.71 -0.62
CA LYS A 238 43.82 -5.43 -0.53
C LYS A 238 42.92 -4.21 -0.69
N HIS A 239 41.93 -4.31 -1.58
CA HIS A 239 40.95 -3.24 -1.74
C HIS A 239 40.07 -3.06 -0.49
N ILE A 240 39.62 -4.16 0.15
CA ILE A 240 38.87 -4.14 1.41
C ILE A 240 39.73 -3.52 2.51
N GLU A 241 41.02 -3.96 2.65
CA GLU A 241 41.98 -3.39 3.63
C GLU A 241 42.19 -1.89 3.41
N LYS A 242 42.27 -1.43 2.15
CA LYS A 242 42.39 -0.02 1.82
C LYS A 242 41.22 0.79 2.34
N ILE A 243 39.98 0.28 2.16
CA ILE A 243 38.76 0.94 2.65
C ILE A 243 38.76 0.99 4.18
N ILE A 244 39.12 -0.12 4.84
CA ILE A 244 39.21 -0.20 6.31
C ILE A 244 40.19 0.85 6.85
N ASN A 245 41.40 0.89 6.30
CA ASN A 245 42.45 1.82 6.75
C ASN A 245 42.04 3.28 6.51
N ALA A 246 41.57 3.62 5.33
CA ALA A 246 41.08 4.97 5.01
C ALA A 246 39.94 5.42 5.93
N THR A 247 39.04 4.49 6.31
CA THR A 247 37.93 4.77 7.21
C THR A 247 38.41 5.03 8.63
N LYS A 248 39.39 4.27 9.10
CA LYS A 248 40.07 4.49 10.42
C LYS A 248 40.81 5.81 10.44
N GLU A 249 41.56 6.16 9.39
CA GLU A 249 42.25 7.44 9.24
C GLU A 249 41.26 8.62 9.24
N ALA A 250 40.07 8.47 8.66
CA ALA A 250 39.00 9.45 8.70
C ALA A 250 38.28 9.53 10.06
N GLY A 251 38.61 8.69 11.02
CA GLY A 251 37.98 8.64 12.33
C GLY A 251 36.52 8.15 12.32
N LYS A 252 36.12 7.42 11.30
CA LYS A 252 34.76 6.88 11.16
C LYS A 252 34.68 5.41 11.58
N LEU A 253 33.48 4.96 11.97
CA LEU A 253 33.23 3.55 12.27
C LEU A 253 33.29 2.72 10.97
N ILE A 254 33.99 1.60 11.05
CA ILE A 254 34.01 0.56 10.02
C ILE A 254 33.34 -0.69 10.59
N VAL A 255 32.39 -1.24 9.87
CA VAL A 255 31.63 -2.44 10.27
C VAL A 255 31.67 -3.51 9.19
N ALA A 256 31.71 -4.76 9.61
CA ALA A 256 31.56 -5.90 8.71
C ALA A 256 30.09 -6.34 8.66
N THR A 257 29.51 -6.34 7.46
CA THR A 257 28.13 -6.73 7.21
C THR A 257 28.04 -7.90 6.22
N GLY A 258 26.96 -8.66 6.23
CA GLY A 258 26.84 -9.87 5.42
C GLY A 258 26.24 -9.67 4.03
N ASP A 259 25.61 -8.52 3.77
CA ASP A 259 24.77 -8.29 2.56
C ASP A 259 23.82 -9.49 2.32
N VAL A 260 23.08 -9.88 3.37
CA VAL A 260 22.32 -11.13 3.44
C VAL A 260 21.14 -11.11 2.49
N HIS A 261 21.00 -12.16 1.68
CA HIS A 261 19.91 -12.37 0.72
C HIS A 261 19.23 -13.75 0.84
N HIS A 262 19.83 -14.67 1.60
CA HIS A 262 19.24 -15.97 1.90
C HIS A 262 19.72 -16.46 3.27
N PHE A 263 18.97 -17.38 3.88
CA PHE A 263 19.24 -17.78 5.26
C PHE A 263 20.42 -18.75 5.35
N GLU A 264 20.27 -19.95 4.79
CA GLU A 264 21.33 -20.96 4.79
C GLU A 264 22.25 -20.81 3.58
N LYS A 265 23.45 -21.34 3.66
CA LYS A 265 24.41 -21.35 2.54
C LYS A 265 23.88 -22.12 1.34
N GLU A 266 23.16 -23.20 1.58
CA GLU A 266 22.54 -24.08 0.59
C GLU A 266 21.36 -23.40 -0.14
N ASP A 267 20.70 -22.42 0.47
CA ASP A 267 19.59 -21.67 -0.11
C ASP A 267 20.03 -20.79 -1.29
N LYS A 268 21.31 -20.65 -1.52
CA LYS A 268 21.88 -19.97 -2.66
C LYS A 268 21.24 -20.38 -4.00
N ILE A 269 20.83 -21.66 -4.12
CA ILE A 269 20.19 -22.17 -5.34
C ILE A 269 18.84 -21.44 -5.62
N TYR A 270 18.07 -21.12 -4.58
CA TYR A 270 16.80 -20.39 -4.74
C TYR A 270 17.06 -18.97 -5.26
N ARG A 271 18.07 -18.29 -4.70
CA ARG A 271 18.48 -16.98 -5.19
C ARG A 271 18.96 -17.05 -6.64
N GLU A 272 19.75 -18.05 -7.02
CA GLU A 272 20.24 -18.26 -8.36
C GLU A 272 19.07 -18.42 -9.37
N ILE A 273 18.05 -19.20 -9.02
CA ILE A 273 16.84 -19.39 -9.81
C ILE A 273 16.09 -18.07 -9.97
N ILE A 274 15.90 -17.30 -8.90
CA ILE A 274 15.14 -16.04 -8.91
C ILE A 274 15.86 -14.96 -9.72
N VAL A 275 17.17 -14.75 -9.53
CA VAL A 275 17.92 -13.71 -10.24
C VAL A 275 18.06 -14.00 -11.75
N ASN A 276 17.95 -15.27 -12.16
CA ASN A 276 17.96 -15.66 -13.56
C ASN A 276 16.69 -15.30 -14.32
N GLN A 277 15.61 -14.93 -13.62
CA GLN A 277 14.36 -14.57 -14.25
C GLN A 277 14.40 -13.17 -14.89
N LYS A 278 13.55 -12.95 -15.88
CA LYS A 278 13.31 -11.61 -16.42
C LYS A 278 12.61 -10.74 -15.37
N VAL A 279 13.12 -9.54 -15.17
CA VAL A 279 12.47 -8.58 -14.29
C VAL A 279 11.26 -7.93 -14.99
N PRO A 280 10.25 -7.47 -14.24
CA PRO A 280 9.18 -6.63 -14.79
C PRO A 280 9.80 -5.44 -15.57
N GLY A 281 9.29 -5.14 -16.75
CA GLY A 281 9.86 -4.10 -17.61
C GLY A 281 11.01 -4.56 -18.52
N GLY A 282 11.44 -5.82 -18.42
CA GLY A 282 12.47 -6.45 -19.26
C GLY A 282 13.88 -6.37 -18.67
N GLY A 283 14.76 -7.21 -19.18
CA GLY A 283 16.11 -7.35 -18.65
C GLY A 283 16.23 -8.48 -17.62
N ARG A 284 17.44 -8.68 -17.11
CA ARG A 284 17.76 -9.64 -16.06
C ARG A 284 18.58 -8.96 -14.96
N HIS A 285 18.58 -9.55 -13.80
CA HIS A 285 19.40 -9.09 -12.67
C HIS A 285 20.91 -9.02 -13.06
N PRO A 286 21.69 -8.05 -12.54
CA PRO A 286 23.12 -7.94 -12.85
C PRO A 286 23.93 -9.22 -12.60
N LEU A 287 23.56 -10.03 -11.61
CA LEU A 287 24.19 -11.34 -11.34
C LEU A 287 23.83 -12.43 -12.35
N ALA A 288 22.88 -12.21 -13.26
CA ALA A 288 22.52 -13.16 -14.32
C ALA A 288 23.25 -12.89 -15.65
N LYS A 289 24.38 -12.17 -15.64
CA LYS A 289 25.24 -11.97 -16.80
C LYS A 289 25.92 -13.30 -17.19
N SER A 290 26.14 -13.50 -18.50
CA SER A 290 26.69 -14.76 -19.03
C SER A 290 28.09 -15.10 -18.53
N ASN A 291 28.86 -14.10 -18.11
CA ASN A 291 30.21 -14.29 -17.56
C ASN A 291 30.23 -14.56 -16.04
N ILE A 292 29.08 -14.51 -15.38
CA ILE A 292 28.95 -14.90 -13.96
C ILE A 292 28.42 -16.33 -13.90
N THR A 293 29.29 -17.30 -13.65
CA THR A 293 28.93 -18.72 -13.56
C THR A 293 28.58 -19.17 -12.17
N ASN A 294 29.02 -18.42 -11.16
CA ASN A 294 28.78 -18.68 -9.74
C ASN A 294 28.45 -17.37 -9.05
N ILE A 295 27.19 -17.20 -8.68
CA ILE A 295 26.76 -16.01 -7.92
C ILE A 295 27.37 -16.01 -6.51
N PRO A 296 27.52 -14.85 -5.85
CA PRO A 296 28.06 -14.81 -4.49
C PRO A 296 27.16 -15.52 -3.47
N SER A 297 27.77 -16.09 -2.45
CA SER A 297 27.04 -16.63 -1.31
C SER A 297 26.79 -15.53 -0.29
N GLN A 298 25.55 -15.08 -0.26
CA GLN A 298 25.07 -13.97 0.60
C GLN A 298 24.13 -14.52 1.68
N HIS A 299 24.60 -15.57 2.39
CA HIS A 299 23.85 -16.23 3.46
C HIS A 299 24.01 -15.50 4.80
N PHE A 300 23.10 -15.79 5.73
CA PHE A 300 23.16 -15.26 7.09
C PHE A 300 24.30 -15.95 7.86
N ARG A 301 25.38 -15.22 8.07
CA ARG A 301 26.57 -15.72 8.76
C ARG A 301 26.47 -15.54 10.26
N THR A 302 26.88 -16.55 11.00
CA THR A 302 27.14 -16.43 12.43
C THR A 302 28.38 -15.55 12.70
N THR A 303 28.53 -15.03 13.90
CA THR A 303 29.73 -14.26 14.31
C THR A 303 31.03 -15.04 14.05
N LYS A 304 31.02 -16.36 14.31
CA LYS A 304 32.17 -17.21 14.06
C LYS A 304 32.52 -17.31 12.56
N GLU A 305 31.53 -17.45 11.71
CA GLU A 305 31.73 -17.46 10.25
C GLU A 305 32.22 -16.11 9.76
N MET A 306 31.63 -15.01 10.23
CA MET A 306 32.09 -13.66 9.89
C MET A 306 33.57 -13.44 10.30
N LEU A 307 33.95 -13.80 11.49
CA LEU A 307 35.36 -13.71 11.93
C LEU A 307 36.29 -14.60 11.08
N ASN A 308 35.84 -15.78 10.68
CA ASN A 308 36.61 -16.66 9.79
C ASN A 308 36.76 -16.07 8.38
N ASP A 309 35.76 -15.42 7.87
CA ASP A 309 35.78 -14.80 6.53
C ASP A 309 36.71 -13.56 6.48
N PHE A 310 36.95 -12.92 7.61
CA PHE A 310 37.90 -11.81 7.77
C PHE A 310 39.26 -12.23 8.34
N ASN A 311 39.62 -13.54 8.32
CA ASN A 311 40.88 -14.08 8.85
C ASN A 311 42.16 -13.59 8.11
N PHE A 312 42.01 -12.88 7.02
CA PHE A 312 43.11 -12.23 6.29
C PHE A 312 43.54 -10.92 6.95
N LEU A 313 42.77 -10.40 7.91
CA LEU A 313 43.10 -9.25 8.74
C LEU A 313 43.76 -9.71 10.05
N ASP A 314 44.39 -8.77 10.76
CA ASP A 314 44.78 -8.99 12.15
C ASP A 314 43.55 -9.37 13.00
N GLU A 315 43.70 -10.34 13.91
CA GLU A 315 42.62 -10.88 14.74
C GLU A 315 41.91 -9.78 15.55
N SER A 316 42.66 -8.81 16.08
CA SER A 316 42.08 -7.69 16.83
C SER A 316 41.26 -6.77 15.94
N LEU A 317 41.71 -6.52 14.71
CA LEU A 317 41.00 -5.72 13.72
C LEU A 317 39.74 -6.43 13.20
N ALA A 318 39.85 -7.73 12.92
CA ALA A 318 38.68 -8.54 12.53
C ALA A 318 37.61 -8.51 13.62
N TYR A 319 38.00 -8.69 14.89
CA TYR A 319 37.08 -8.61 16.03
C TYR A 319 36.49 -7.19 16.18
N GLU A 320 37.29 -6.13 15.99
CA GLU A 320 36.82 -4.74 16.03
C GLU A 320 35.70 -4.50 15.07
N ILE A 321 35.84 -4.88 13.78
CA ILE A 321 34.88 -4.57 12.74
C ILE A 321 33.64 -5.49 12.75
N VAL A 322 33.81 -6.76 13.15
CA VAL A 322 32.74 -7.76 13.16
C VAL A 322 31.88 -7.67 14.43
N VAL A 323 32.51 -7.42 15.59
CA VAL A 323 31.83 -7.49 16.88
C VAL A 323 31.73 -6.14 17.55
N THR A 324 32.87 -5.48 17.81
CA THR A 324 32.88 -4.25 18.63
C THR A 324 32.12 -3.10 17.95
N ASN A 325 32.40 -2.84 16.69
CA ASN A 325 31.83 -1.68 16.01
C ASN A 325 30.37 -1.91 15.59
N THR A 326 29.98 -3.17 15.28
CA THR A 326 28.57 -3.51 15.02
C THR A 326 27.70 -3.31 16.27
N ASN A 327 28.21 -3.67 17.46
CA ASN A 327 27.53 -3.39 18.72
C ASN A 327 27.45 -1.88 19.00
N LYS A 328 28.53 -1.10 18.73
CA LYS A 328 28.46 0.35 18.86
C LYS A 328 27.37 1.00 17.98
N VAL A 329 27.17 0.52 16.76
CA VAL A 329 26.07 0.99 15.90
C VAL A 329 24.73 0.61 16.52
N LEU A 330 24.57 -0.61 17.03
CA LEU A 330 23.35 -1.06 17.69
C LEU A 330 23.04 -0.23 18.95
N ASP A 331 24.04 0.07 19.77
CA ASP A 331 23.90 0.86 21.01
C ASP A 331 23.43 2.31 20.75
N MET A 332 23.53 2.83 19.51
CA MET A 332 23.02 4.13 19.11
C MET A 332 21.53 4.15 18.79
N VAL A 333 20.93 2.97 18.57
CA VAL A 333 19.53 2.84 18.15
C VAL A 333 18.64 2.73 19.39
N GLU A 334 17.64 3.60 19.49
CA GLU A 334 16.59 3.52 20.50
C GLU A 334 15.60 2.38 20.16
N ASP A 335 14.94 1.85 21.17
CA ASP A 335 13.82 0.92 20.97
C ASP A 335 12.63 1.72 20.46
N ILE A 336 12.25 1.52 19.19
CA ILE A 336 11.17 2.25 18.52
C ILE A 336 10.14 1.29 17.93
N GLU A 337 8.88 1.59 18.15
CA GLU A 337 7.78 0.94 17.45
C GLU A 337 7.64 1.54 16.03
N VAL A 338 7.74 0.69 15.03
CA VAL A 338 7.58 1.09 13.62
C VAL A 338 6.12 1.33 13.28
N ILE A 339 5.24 0.50 13.82
CA ILE A 339 3.78 0.61 13.69
C ILE A 339 3.22 1.17 15.00
N ILE A 340 2.32 2.13 14.91
CA ILE A 340 1.75 2.78 16.09
C ILE A 340 0.77 1.82 16.75
N ASP A 341 0.92 1.57 18.05
CA ASP A 341 -0.11 0.83 18.80
C ASP A 341 -1.30 1.75 19.13
N THR A 342 -2.40 1.58 18.42
CA THR A 342 -3.65 2.32 18.61
C THR A 342 -4.60 1.65 19.57
N GLY A 343 -4.22 0.47 20.11
CA GLY A 343 -5.14 -0.37 20.89
C GLY A 343 -6.28 -0.94 20.05
N GLY A 344 -6.09 -1.07 18.74
CA GLY A 344 -7.06 -1.63 17.80
C GLY A 344 -8.13 -0.66 17.28
N ILE A 345 -8.03 0.63 17.60
CA ILE A 345 -8.93 1.67 17.07
C ILE A 345 -8.15 2.56 16.12
N PRO A 346 -8.42 2.51 14.80
CA PRO A 346 -7.75 3.35 13.82
C PRO A 346 -7.94 4.85 14.09
N PHE A 347 -6.96 5.65 13.69
CA PHE A 347 -7.10 7.10 13.69
C PHE A 347 -8.22 7.53 12.73
N SER A 348 -9.28 8.12 13.24
CA SER A 348 -10.41 8.56 12.44
C SER A 348 -10.16 9.92 11.81
N PRO A 349 -10.38 10.09 10.50
CA PRO A 349 -10.31 11.38 9.84
C PRO A 349 -11.49 12.26 10.28
N ARG A 350 -11.26 13.58 10.34
CA ARG A 350 -12.33 14.55 10.56
C ARG A 350 -13.08 14.77 9.25
N VAL A 351 -14.41 14.77 9.31
CA VAL A 351 -15.27 14.96 8.14
C VAL A 351 -15.64 16.43 8.01
N LYS A 352 -15.48 16.97 6.80
CA LYS A 352 -15.85 18.35 6.50
C LYS A 352 -17.26 18.44 5.89
N SER A 353 -17.85 19.64 5.98
CA SER A 353 -19.07 20.01 5.24
C SER A 353 -18.87 19.88 3.72
N ASP A 354 -19.96 19.82 2.95
CA ASP A 354 -19.89 19.65 1.48
C ASP A 354 -19.13 20.77 0.77
N ASP A 355 -19.10 21.96 1.34
CA ASP A 355 -18.31 23.11 0.86
C ASP A 355 -16.85 23.09 1.35
N GLY A 356 -16.47 22.14 2.18
CA GLY A 356 -15.12 21.95 2.72
C GLY A 356 -14.68 23.00 3.76
N THR A 357 -15.58 23.87 4.22
CA THR A 357 -15.23 25.03 5.06
C THR A 357 -15.23 24.74 6.55
N GLN A 358 -16.05 23.78 7.02
CA GLN A 358 -16.22 23.48 8.45
C GLN A 358 -16.09 21.98 8.72
N TYR A 359 -15.61 21.65 9.91
CA TYR A 359 -15.69 20.26 10.41
C TYR A 359 -17.08 20.00 10.96
N LEU A 360 -17.62 18.83 10.63
CA LEU A 360 -18.93 18.40 11.10
C LEU A 360 -18.85 17.81 12.51
N ASP A 361 -19.88 18.04 13.30
CA ASP A 361 -20.18 17.26 14.48
C ASP A 361 -20.84 15.95 14.03
N CYS A 362 -20.03 14.93 13.80
CA CYS A 362 -20.49 13.67 13.24
C CYS A 362 -21.59 13.00 14.06
N PRO A 363 -21.52 12.95 15.43
CA PRO A 363 -22.62 12.41 16.24
C PRO A 363 -23.97 13.07 15.97
N SER A 364 -24.00 14.40 15.92
CA SER A 364 -25.24 15.15 15.67
C SER A 364 -25.77 14.91 14.25
N VAL A 365 -24.89 14.92 13.24
CA VAL A 365 -25.29 14.70 11.85
C VAL A 365 -25.82 13.27 11.65
N VAL A 366 -25.15 12.26 12.22
CA VAL A 366 -25.61 10.86 12.16
C VAL A 366 -26.98 10.73 12.83
N THR A 367 -27.14 11.27 14.01
CA THR A 367 -28.42 11.23 14.75
C THR A 367 -29.53 11.87 13.93
N GLU A 368 -29.31 13.07 13.38
CA GLU A 368 -30.30 13.78 12.55
C GLU A 368 -30.72 12.98 11.32
N LEU A 369 -29.76 12.43 10.59
CA LEU A 369 -30.03 11.61 9.39
C LEU A 369 -30.90 10.38 9.74
N VAL A 370 -30.53 9.68 10.83
CA VAL A 370 -31.22 8.47 11.28
C VAL A 370 -32.67 8.78 11.67
N TYR A 371 -32.89 9.77 12.54
CA TYR A 371 -34.24 10.09 13.01
C TYR A 371 -35.12 10.70 11.93
N THR A 372 -34.55 11.53 11.04
CA THR A 372 -35.28 12.07 9.86
C THR A 372 -35.80 10.94 8.97
N LYS A 373 -34.93 9.96 8.68
CA LYS A 373 -35.35 8.83 7.83
C LYS A 373 -36.30 7.89 8.54
N ALA A 374 -36.05 7.58 9.83
CA ALA A 374 -36.93 6.74 10.63
C ALA A 374 -38.33 7.34 10.75
N ALA A 375 -38.45 8.65 11.01
CA ALA A 375 -39.73 9.36 11.04
C ALA A 375 -40.45 9.28 9.67
N SER A 376 -39.73 9.37 8.56
CA SER A 376 -40.32 9.26 7.24
C SER A 376 -40.92 7.87 6.93
N TRP A 377 -40.34 6.81 7.52
CA TRP A 377 -40.79 5.44 7.30
C TRP A 377 -41.82 4.95 8.33
N TYR A 378 -41.70 5.36 9.60
CA TYR A 378 -42.45 4.80 10.72
C TYR A 378 -43.29 5.85 11.49
N GLY A 379 -43.28 7.10 11.03
CA GLY A 379 -43.99 8.22 11.66
C GLY A 379 -43.16 8.97 12.68
N GLU A 380 -43.56 10.21 13.02
CA GLU A 380 -42.84 11.06 13.98
C GLU A 380 -42.80 10.43 15.40
N ASN A 381 -43.83 9.71 15.79
CA ASN A 381 -43.86 8.94 17.04
C ASN A 381 -43.39 7.50 16.71
N LEU A 382 -42.08 7.27 16.82
CA LEU A 382 -41.50 5.95 16.50
C LEU A 382 -42.05 4.84 17.43
N PRO A 383 -42.33 3.63 16.91
CA PRO A 383 -42.61 2.46 17.74
C PRO A 383 -41.44 2.17 18.70
N TYR A 384 -41.72 1.71 19.90
CA TYR A 384 -40.73 1.47 20.95
C TYR A 384 -39.56 0.54 20.51
N ASN A 385 -39.89 -0.51 19.81
CA ASN A 385 -38.86 -1.44 19.27
C ASN A 385 -37.89 -0.78 18.27
N ILE A 386 -38.32 0.22 17.54
CA ILE A 386 -37.48 1.00 16.61
C ILE A 386 -36.63 2.00 17.38
N GLU A 387 -37.26 2.74 18.33
CA GLU A 387 -36.55 3.70 19.20
C GLU A 387 -35.43 2.99 19.99
N GLU A 388 -35.75 1.84 20.59
CA GLU A 388 -34.77 1.01 21.31
C GLU A 388 -33.65 0.57 20.43
N ARG A 389 -33.96 0.08 19.20
CA ARG A 389 -32.97 -0.36 18.24
C ARG A 389 -32.01 0.76 17.83
N ILE A 390 -32.53 1.96 17.56
CA ILE A 390 -31.70 3.13 17.20
C ILE A 390 -30.80 3.51 18.38
N ALA A 391 -31.37 3.65 19.58
CA ALA A 391 -30.62 4.03 20.79
C ALA A 391 -29.50 3.04 21.11
N LYS A 392 -29.82 1.75 21.01
CA LYS A 392 -28.85 0.66 21.25
C LYS A 392 -27.73 0.63 20.21
N GLU A 393 -28.02 0.84 18.95
CA GLU A 393 -27.00 0.92 17.89
C GLU A 393 -26.12 2.16 18.02
N LEU A 394 -26.69 3.32 18.42
CA LEU A 394 -25.93 4.56 18.56
C LEU A 394 -25.05 4.58 19.82
N TYR A 395 -25.57 4.12 20.97
CA TYR A 395 -24.96 4.35 22.27
C TYR A 395 -24.81 3.10 23.15
N GLY A 396 -25.24 1.93 22.70
CA GLY A 396 -25.31 0.72 23.52
C GLY A 396 -26.50 0.75 24.52
N ASP A 397 -26.54 -0.23 25.43
CA ASP A 397 -27.65 -0.40 26.37
C ASP A 397 -27.69 0.65 27.51
N ILE A 398 -26.61 1.39 27.74
CA ILE A 398 -26.45 2.25 28.92
C ILE A 398 -27.46 3.40 28.94
N VAL A 399 -27.77 4.02 27.81
CA VAL A 399 -28.67 5.17 27.76
C VAL A 399 -30.09 4.75 28.15
N TYR A 400 -30.56 3.62 27.60
CA TYR A 400 -31.86 3.06 28.00
C TYR A 400 -31.91 2.75 29.48
N LYS A 401 -30.87 2.09 30.05
CA LYS A 401 -30.79 1.79 31.49
C LYS A 401 -30.87 3.03 32.34
N CYS A 402 -30.15 4.09 32.00
CA CYS A 402 -30.17 5.35 32.72
C CYS A 402 -31.57 6.01 32.68
N CYS A 403 -32.22 6.05 31.53
CA CYS A 403 -33.57 6.57 31.35
C CYS A 403 -34.59 5.78 32.16
N TYR A 404 -34.52 4.44 32.10
CA TYR A 404 -35.42 3.55 32.86
C TYR A 404 -35.27 3.71 34.36
N GLN A 405 -34.05 3.76 34.89
CA GLN A 405 -33.78 3.96 36.30
C GLN A 405 -34.29 5.32 36.77
N ASN A 406 -34.04 6.40 36.02
CA ASN A 406 -34.56 7.73 36.36
C ASN A 406 -36.09 7.78 36.32
N ALA A 407 -36.72 7.15 35.31
CA ALA A 407 -38.20 7.07 35.27
C ALA A 407 -38.76 6.31 36.45
N LYS A 408 -38.16 5.21 36.87
CA LYS A 408 -38.58 4.39 38.02
C LYS A 408 -38.36 5.08 39.37
N GLU A 409 -37.17 5.70 39.53
CA GLU A 409 -36.86 6.46 40.77
C GLU A 409 -37.80 7.66 40.99
N ASN A 410 -38.15 8.38 39.92
CA ASN A 410 -39.01 9.54 39.97
C ASN A 410 -40.49 9.18 40.07
N ASN A 411 -40.88 7.93 39.76
CA ASN A 411 -42.27 7.50 39.75
C ASN A 411 -42.43 6.07 40.34
N PRO A 412 -42.10 5.87 41.62
CA PRO A 412 -42.06 4.54 42.24
C PRO A 412 -43.40 3.81 42.31
N ASP A 413 -44.51 4.55 42.24
CA ASP A 413 -45.85 4.01 42.37
C ASP A 413 -46.55 3.71 41.03
N LEU A 414 -45.91 4.00 39.90
CA LEU A 414 -46.49 3.72 38.59
C LEU A 414 -46.36 2.25 38.19
N GLU A 415 -47.32 1.78 37.40
CA GLU A 415 -47.26 0.47 36.76
C GLU A 415 -46.10 0.43 35.75
N GLU A 416 -45.53 -0.77 35.54
CA GLU A 416 -44.37 -1.00 34.69
C GLU A 416 -44.54 -0.48 33.25
N ASP A 417 -45.74 -0.67 32.65
CA ASP A 417 -46.04 -0.22 31.29
C ASP A 417 -45.90 1.32 31.16
N LYS A 418 -46.31 2.05 32.22
CA LYS A 418 -46.22 3.50 32.24
C LYS A 418 -44.77 3.99 32.47
N ILE A 419 -43.98 3.25 33.23
CA ILE A 419 -42.56 3.52 33.42
C ILE A 419 -41.83 3.33 32.08
N ILE A 420 -42.19 2.29 31.33
CA ILE A 420 -41.64 2.03 29.99
C ILE A 420 -41.97 3.19 29.02
N GLU A 421 -43.22 3.66 29.00
CA GLU A 421 -43.64 4.81 28.20
C GLU A 421 -42.79 6.05 28.49
N LEU A 422 -42.64 6.43 29.79
CA LEU A 422 -41.83 7.56 30.23
C LEU A 422 -40.31 7.37 29.88
N THR A 423 -39.87 6.12 29.93
CA THR A 423 -38.47 5.78 29.54
C THR A 423 -38.22 6.12 28.08
N PHE A 424 -39.08 5.72 27.15
CA PHE A 424 -38.95 6.00 25.74
C PHE A 424 -39.10 7.47 25.39
N GLU A 425 -40.04 8.19 26.04
CA GLU A 425 -40.12 9.66 25.90
C GLU A 425 -38.85 10.36 26.34
N SER A 426 -38.26 9.95 27.47
CA SER A 426 -36.98 10.48 27.95
C SER A 426 -35.82 10.13 27.02
N LEU A 427 -35.77 8.87 26.59
CA LEU A 427 -34.75 8.37 25.67
C LEU A 427 -34.70 9.17 24.35
N HIS A 428 -35.84 9.33 23.71
CA HIS A 428 -36.02 10.12 22.50
C HIS A 428 -35.54 11.57 22.68
N ASN A 429 -36.03 12.23 23.73
CA ASN A 429 -35.67 13.62 24.00
C ASN A 429 -34.17 13.81 24.29
N ILE A 430 -33.54 12.93 25.02
CA ILE A 430 -32.12 13.02 25.39
C ILE A 430 -31.23 12.82 24.16
N ILE A 431 -31.55 11.83 23.33
CA ILE A 431 -30.74 11.55 22.09
C ILE A 431 -30.84 12.74 21.15
N LEU A 432 -32.02 13.32 20.94
CA LEU A 432 -32.19 14.48 20.06
C LEU A 432 -31.54 15.77 20.59
N GLN A 433 -31.32 15.89 21.92
CA GLN A 433 -30.55 16.99 22.50
C GLN A 433 -29.05 16.90 22.24
N GLY A 434 -28.56 15.77 21.73
CA GLY A 434 -27.21 15.58 21.29
C GLY A 434 -26.30 14.81 22.25
N PHE A 435 -25.09 14.49 21.74
CA PHE A 435 -24.14 13.61 22.41
C PHE A 435 -23.66 14.11 23.79
N ASP A 436 -23.56 15.44 23.96
CA ASP A 436 -23.16 16.02 25.26
C ASP A 436 -24.21 15.76 26.34
N LYS A 437 -25.49 15.79 25.99
CA LYS A 437 -26.57 15.47 26.90
C LYS A 437 -26.60 13.98 27.30
N VAL A 438 -26.27 13.11 26.37
CA VAL A 438 -26.07 11.67 26.62
C VAL A 438 -24.94 11.45 27.62
N LYS A 439 -23.79 12.13 27.43
CA LYS A 439 -22.66 12.07 28.39
C LYS A 439 -23.01 12.59 29.76
N GLU A 440 -23.80 13.68 29.85
CA GLU A 440 -24.30 14.25 31.11
C GLU A 440 -25.16 13.21 31.84
N LEU A 441 -26.14 12.61 31.20
CA LEU A 441 -26.99 11.57 31.75
C LEU A 441 -26.19 10.38 32.32
N ILE A 442 -25.24 9.88 31.56
CA ILE A 442 -24.38 8.75 32.00
C ILE A 442 -23.50 9.19 33.17
N GLY A 443 -22.98 10.43 33.15
CA GLY A 443 -22.19 11.00 34.22
C GLY A 443 -22.95 11.10 35.53
N GLU A 444 -24.22 11.56 35.50
CA GLU A 444 -25.11 11.58 36.65
C GLU A 444 -25.40 10.17 37.19
N HIS A 445 -25.61 9.21 36.31
CA HIS A 445 -25.80 7.80 36.67
C HIS A 445 -24.56 7.22 37.36
N ILE A 446 -23.36 7.49 36.85
CA ILE A 446 -22.10 7.06 37.48
C ILE A 446 -21.96 7.68 38.87
N GLU A 447 -22.24 8.98 39.05
CA GLU A 447 -22.19 9.64 40.35
C GLU A 447 -23.13 8.99 41.38
N LYS A 448 -24.34 8.64 40.97
CA LYS A 448 -25.32 7.98 41.81
C LYS A 448 -24.93 6.54 42.20
N THR A 449 -24.24 5.84 41.33
CA THR A 449 -23.89 4.41 41.50
C THR A 449 -22.46 4.18 42.00
N TRP A 450 -21.68 5.27 42.17
CA TRP A 450 -20.28 5.18 42.61
C TRP A 450 -20.19 4.84 44.08
N ASN A 451 -19.36 3.86 44.43
CA ASN A 451 -19.17 3.42 45.82
C ASN A 451 -17.81 3.88 46.34
N GLU A 452 -17.70 4.08 47.70
CA GLU A 452 -16.44 4.45 48.32
C GLU A 452 -15.30 3.43 48.08
N GLU A 453 -15.64 2.17 47.81
CA GLU A 453 -14.69 1.09 47.48
C GLU A 453 -14.05 1.27 46.10
N ASP A 454 -14.65 2.03 45.19
CA ASP A 454 -14.16 2.33 43.83
C ASP A 454 -13.11 3.46 43.81
N GLY A 455 -12.83 4.09 44.98
CA GLY A 455 -11.86 5.18 45.08
C GLY A 455 -12.45 6.57 44.88
N VAL A 456 -11.59 7.56 44.61
CA VAL A 456 -12.01 8.96 44.40
C VAL A 456 -12.55 9.15 42.98
N LEU A 457 -13.78 9.64 42.86
CA LEU A 457 -14.40 10.03 41.60
C LEU A 457 -13.98 11.47 41.22
N ASP A 458 -12.83 11.63 40.59
CA ASP A 458 -12.44 12.90 39.97
C ASP A 458 -12.96 13.02 38.53
N GLU A 459 -12.84 14.20 37.94
CA GLU A 459 -13.31 14.48 36.58
C GLU A 459 -12.65 13.58 35.51
N GLU A 460 -11.38 13.17 35.71
CA GLU A 460 -10.67 12.30 34.79
C GLU A 460 -11.19 10.86 34.90
N THR A 461 -11.36 10.37 36.10
CA THR A 461 -11.94 9.04 36.37
C THR A 461 -13.38 8.95 35.86
N LYS A 462 -14.18 10.00 36.06
CA LYS A 462 -15.55 10.10 35.54
C LYS A 462 -15.56 10.02 34.00
N LYS A 463 -14.72 10.79 33.32
CA LYS A 463 -14.59 10.75 31.86
C LYS A 463 -14.17 9.37 31.33
N LYS A 464 -13.18 8.73 31.97
CA LYS A 464 -12.76 7.37 31.63
C LYS A 464 -13.90 6.36 31.82
N LYS A 465 -14.67 6.48 32.88
CA LYS A 465 -15.81 5.61 33.16
C LYS A 465 -16.93 5.82 32.14
N ILE A 466 -17.30 7.06 31.82
CA ILE A 466 -18.28 7.38 30.78
C ILE A 466 -17.85 6.73 29.45
N LYS A 467 -16.60 6.89 29.04
CA LYS A 467 -16.07 6.28 27.82
C LYS A 467 -16.14 4.75 27.83
N LYS A 468 -15.97 4.13 29.00
CA LYS A 468 -16.03 2.67 29.14
C LYS A 468 -17.48 2.13 29.12
N GLU A 469 -18.44 2.88 29.63
CA GLU A 469 -19.86 2.49 29.67
C GLU A 469 -20.58 2.75 28.34
N LEU A 470 -20.12 3.77 27.59
CA LEU A 470 -20.62 4.06 26.24
C LEU A 470 -20.23 2.93 25.27
N GLY A 471 -21.23 2.47 24.55
CA GLY A 471 -21.07 1.50 23.45
C GLY A 471 -21.65 2.02 22.14
N GLY A 472 -21.93 1.11 21.22
CA GLY A 472 -22.54 1.43 19.94
C GLY A 472 -21.63 2.24 18.99
N ILE A 473 -22.26 2.85 17.99
CA ILE A 473 -21.57 3.56 16.90
C ILE A 473 -20.89 4.82 17.42
N ILE A 474 -21.62 5.67 18.12
CA ILE A 474 -21.09 6.96 18.63
C ILE A 474 -20.20 6.72 19.85
N GLY A 475 -20.59 5.82 20.76
CA GLY A 475 -19.76 5.48 21.91
C GLY A 475 -18.41 4.87 21.53
N GLY A 476 -18.37 4.07 20.45
CA GLY A 476 -17.16 3.51 19.88
C GLY A 476 -16.33 4.47 18.99
N GLY A 477 -16.88 5.67 18.68
CA GLY A 477 -16.22 6.63 17.78
C GLY A 477 -16.28 6.25 16.31
N PHE A 478 -17.27 5.45 15.89
CA PHE A 478 -17.43 4.97 14.52
C PHE A 478 -18.36 5.84 13.65
N ASP A 479 -18.96 6.86 14.23
CA ASP A 479 -19.84 7.82 13.54
C ASP A 479 -19.17 8.50 12.32
N PRO A 480 -17.87 8.84 12.31
CA PRO A 480 -17.21 9.36 11.11
C PRO A 480 -17.21 8.36 9.96
N ILE A 481 -17.00 7.06 10.24
CA ILE A 481 -17.00 6.00 9.22
C ILE A 481 -18.37 5.86 8.58
N TYR A 482 -19.44 5.88 9.38
CA TYR A 482 -20.82 5.86 8.88
C TYR A 482 -21.13 7.08 8.01
N LEU A 483 -20.72 8.28 8.45
CA LEU A 483 -20.96 9.51 7.69
C LEU A 483 -20.19 9.54 6.36
N ILE A 484 -18.95 9.05 6.35
CA ILE A 484 -18.13 8.91 5.15
C ILE A 484 -18.81 7.95 4.15
N SER A 485 -19.23 6.78 4.63
CA SER A 485 -19.89 5.78 3.79
C SER A 485 -21.19 6.32 3.20
N GLN A 486 -22.00 7.02 4.01
CA GLN A 486 -23.22 7.68 3.56
C GLN A 486 -22.95 8.70 2.44
N ARG A 487 -21.89 9.52 2.56
CA ARG A 487 -21.52 10.51 1.55
C ARG A 487 -21.05 9.88 0.26
N LEU A 488 -20.28 8.81 0.34
CA LEU A 488 -19.84 8.04 -0.84
C LEU A 488 -21.03 7.43 -1.58
N VAL A 489 -21.96 6.81 -0.84
CA VAL A 489 -23.18 6.23 -1.44
C VAL A 489 -24.04 7.32 -2.05
N LYS A 490 -24.26 8.42 -1.33
CA LYS A 490 -25.03 9.57 -1.84
C LYS A 490 -24.42 10.13 -3.12
N HIS A 491 -23.11 10.32 -3.17
CA HIS A 491 -22.41 10.82 -4.37
C HIS A 491 -22.66 9.93 -5.59
N SER A 492 -22.55 8.61 -5.45
CA SER A 492 -22.79 7.67 -6.53
C SER A 492 -24.27 7.66 -6.97
N ASN A 493 -25.21 7.72 -6.02
CA ASN A 493 -26.63 7.79 -6.29
C ASN A 493 -27.01 9.09 -7.03
N ASP A 494 -26.42 10.22 -6.64
CA ASP A 494 -26.62 11.51 -7.30
C ASP A 494 -26.09 11.50 -8.77
N GLU A 495 -25.10 10.68 -9.07
CA GLU A 495 -24.61 10.40 -10.43
C GLU A 495 -25.44 9.33 -11.15
N GLY A 496 -26.47 8.80 -10.50
CA GLY A 496 -27.43 7.83 -11.07
C GLY A 496 -27.01 6.37 -11.03
N TYR A 497 -26.03 6.03 -10.20
CA TYR A 497 -25.59 4.65 -9.99
C TYR A 497 -25.92 4.20 -8.57
N LEU A 498 -26.70 3.13 -8.44
CA LEU A 498 -26.98 2.52 -7.15
C LEU A 498 -25.70 1.89 -6.57
N VAL A 499 -25.63 1.89 -5.26
CA VAL A 499 -24.55 1.23 -4.50
C VAL A 499 -25.17 0.10 -3.69
N GLY A 500 -24.65 -1.10 -3.87
CA GLY A 500 -25.04 -2.27 -3.05
C GLY A 500 -24.17 -2.37 -1.80
N SER A 501 -24.72 -2.78 -0.68
CA SER A 501 -23.95 -3.13 0.51
C SER A 501 -23.53 -4.60 0.47
N ARG A 502 -22.41 -4.92 1.13
CA ARG A 502 -21.89 -6.28 1.23
C ARG A 502 -21.54 -6.62 2.67
N GLY A 503 -21.75 -7.90 3.04
CA GLY A 503 -21.33 -8.39 4.36
C GLY A 503 -22.20 -7.93 5.52
N SER A 504 -21.60 -7.78 6.69
CA SER A 504 -22.29 -7.59 7.96
C SER A 504 -22.94 -6.22 8.18
N VAL A 505 -22.66 -5.22 7.34
CA VAL A 505 -23.26 -3.87 7.45
C VAL A 505 -24.80 -3.91 7.31
N GLY A 506 -25.34 -4.89 6.58
CA GLY A 506 -26.77 -5.11 6.46
C GLY A 506 -27.48 -5.42 7.79
N SER A 507 -26.75 -5.71 8.87
CA SER A 507 -27.32 -5.89 10.22
C SER A 507 -27.42 -4.61 11.06
N SER A 508 -26.97 -3.45 10.52
CA SER A 508 -27.11 -2.15 11.18
C SER A 508 -28.35 -1.40 10.69
N PHE A 509 -29.30 -1.18 11.56
CA PHE A 509 -30.49 -0.37 11.26
C PHE A 509 -30.14 1.11 11.07
N VAL A 510 -29.16 1.60 11.82
CA VAL A 510 -28.60 2.94 11.61
C VAL A 510 -28.04 3.09 10.20
N ALA A 511 -27.32 2.10 9.69
CA ALA A 511 -26.82 2.11 8.31
C ALA A 511 -27.96 2.15 7.28
N THR A 512 -29.08 1.42 7.54
CA THR A 512 -30.30 1.47 6.71
C THR A 512 -30.90 2.89 6.74
N MET A 513 -31.05 3.47 7.91
CA MET A 513 -31.63 4.81 8.05
C MET A 513 -30.73 5.91 7.45
N MET A 514 -29.44 5.72 7.41
CA MET A 514 -28.51 6.62 6.71
C MET A 514 -28.45 6.38 5.18
N GLY A 515 -29.10 5.33 4.68
CA GLY A 515 -29.05 4.99 3.25
C GLY A 515 -27.71 4.39 2.80
N ILE A 516 -26.94 3.83 3.72
CA ILE A 516 -25.67 3.10 3.43
C ILE A 516 -25.97 1.71 2.87
N THR A 517 -27.02 1.06 3.41
CA THR A 517 -27.50 -0.24 2.99
C THR A 517 -29.00 -0.18 2.69
N GLU A 518 -29.44 -0.99 1.74
CA GLU A 518 -30.85 -1.22 1.40
C GLU A 518 -31.51 -2.28 2.31
N VAL A 519 -30.73 -3.04 3.06
CA VAL A 519 -31.22 -4.12 3.92
C VAL A 519 -31.81 -3.54 5.20
N ASN A 520 -33.04 -3.93 5.54
CA ASN A 520 -33.66 -3.60 6.82
C ASN A 520 -33.48 -4.78 7.81
N PRO A 521 -32.65 -4.64 8.86
CA PRO A 521 -32.33 -5.75 9.77
C PRO A 521 -33.40 -5.98 10.86
N LEU A 522 -34.47 -5.22 10.88
CA LEU A 522 -35.57 -5.44 11.84
C LEU A 522 -36.25 -6.81 11.58
N PRO A 523 -36.95 -7.37 12.57
CA PRO A 523 -37.82 -8.51 12.34
C PRO A 523 -38.84 -8.27 11.25
N ALA A 524 -39.36 -9.35 10.61
CA ALA A 524 -40.36 -9.25 9.55
C ALA A 524 -41.56 -8.38 10.01
N HIS A 525 -41.92 -7.38 9.21
CA HIS A 525 -43.01 -6.46 9.51
C HIS A 525 -43.60 -5.84 8.25
N TYR A 526 -44.75 -5.20 8.41
CA TYR A 526 -45.36 -4.38 7.37
C TYR A 526 -45.12 -2.90 7.67
N ARG A 527 -44.91 -2.08 6.65
CA ARG A 527 -44.92 -0.63 6.73
C ARG A 527 -45.74 0.00 5.62
N CYS A 528 -46.45 1.06 5.91
CA CYS A 528 -47.19 1.80 4.91
C CYS A 528 -46.34 2.94 4.33
N THR A 529 -46.15 2.96 3.04
CA THR A 529 -45.39 4.01 2.34
C THR A 529 -46.12 5.36 2.27
N LYS A 530 -47.45 5.38 2.60
CA LYS A 530 -48.29 6.55 2.48
C LYS A 530 -48.54 7.24 3.86
N CYS A 531 -48.83 6.46 4.89
CA CYS A 531 -49.20 6.99 6.22
C CYS A 531 -48.23 6.56 7.34
N SER A 532 -47.12 5.90 6.99
CA SER A 532 -46.06 5.45 7.91
C SER A 532 -46.53 4.48 9.02
N HIS A 533 -47.75 3.94 8.89
CA HIS A 533 -48.27 2.92 9.82
C HIS A 533 -47.47 1.62 9.69
N SER A 534 -47.05 1.01 10.78
CA SER A 534 -46.28 -0.23 10.84
C SER A 534 -46.94 -1.30 11.66
N ILE A 535 -46.80 -2.59 11.28
CA ILE A 535 -47.39 -3.74 11.94
C ILE A 535 -46.31 -4.79 12.16
N PHE A 536 -45.97 -5.10 13.40
CA PHE A 536 -45.01 -6.09 13.85
C PHE A 536 -45.64 -7.38 14.38
N LYS A 537 -46.94 -7.36 14.68
CA LYS A 537 -47.70 -8.49 15.23
C LYS A 537 -48.84 -8.87 14.31
N ASP A 538 -49.20 -10.15 14.32
CA ASP A 538 -50.36 -10.65 13.64
C ASP A 538 -51.66 -10.29 14.40
N ASP A 539 -52.81 -10.71 13.87
CA ASP A 539 -54.11 -10.41 14.43
C ASP A 539 -54.34 -11.15 15.78
N ASP A 540 -53.56 -12.17 16.10
CA ASP A 540 -53.56 -12.89 17.40
C ASP A 540 -52.54 -12.29 18.39
N GLY A 541 -51.83 -11.23 18.03
CA GLY A 541 -50.84 -10.55 18.87
C GLY A 541 -49.45 -11.20 18.91
N LYS A 542 -49.20 -12.21 18.05
CA LYS A 542 -47.93 -12.89 17.93
C LYS A 542 -46.99 -12.09 17.03
N GLU A 543 -45.70 -11.99 17.39
CA GLU A 543 -44.67 -11.34 16.60
C GLU A 543 -44.55 -12.03 15.21
N LEU A 544 -44.61 -11.24 14.13
CA LEU A 544 -44.44 -11.72 12.77
C LEU A 544 -43.06 -12.34 12.52
N GLY A 545 -42.01 -11.78 13.11
CA GLY A 545 -40.66 -12.32 13.05
C GLY A 545 -40.50 -13.72 13.66
N ALA A 546 -41.39 -14.12 14.59
CA ALA A 546 -41.39 -15.48 15.14
C ALA A 546 -41.86 -16.53 14.14
N THR A 547 -42.53 -16.12 13.04
CA THR A 547 -43.05 -17.03 12.01
C THR A 547 -42.31 -16.87 10.67
N TYR A 548 -41.92 -15.67 10.33
CA TYR A 548 -41.27 -15.33 9.07
C TYR A 548 -39.85 -14.80 9.32
N SER A 549 -38.86 -15.44 8.71
CA SER A 549 -37.45 -14.98 8.81
C SER A 549 -37.13 -13.85 7.81
N SER A 550 -38.01 -13.63 6.82
CA SER A 550 -37.91 -12.48 5.91
C SER A 550 -39.25 -11.80 5.75
N GLY A 551 -39.28 -10.51 5.77
CA GLY A 551 -40.52 -9.75 5.53
C GLY A 551 -41.05 -9.93 4.12
N PHE A 552 -40.20 -10.20 3.13
CA PHE A 552 -40.65 -10.45 1.76
C PHE A 552 -41.50 -11.72 1.60
N ASP A 553 -41.43 -12.64 2.55
CA ASP A 553 -42.27 -13.86 2.58
C ASP A 553 -43.63 -13.65 3.28
N LEU A 554 -43.91 -12.44 3.82
CA LEU A 554 -45.17 -12.12 4.43
C LEU A 554 -46.34 -12.16 3.40
N PRO A 555 -47.55 -12.55 3.80
CA PRO A 555 -48.75 -12.44 2.94
C PRO A 555 -49.04 -10.98 2.57
N ASP A 556 -49.72 -10.77 1.45
CA ASP A 556 -50.20 -9.42 1.06
C ASP A 556 -51.26 -8.92 2.07
N LYS A 557 -51.10 -7.68 2.53
CA LYS A 557 -52.02 -7.03 3.47
C LYS A 557 -52.23 -5.58 3.04
N MET A 558 -53.46 -5.09 3.24
CA MET A 558 -53.80 -3.68 3.04
C MET A 558 -53.66 -2.91 4.36
N CYS A 559 -53.26 -1.66 4.26
CA CYS A 559 -53.11 -0.80 5.43
C CYS A 559 -54.51 -0.56 6.10
N PRO A 560 -54.64 -0.88 7.36
CA PRO A 560 -55.91 -0.67 8.07
C PRO A 560 -56.28 0.80 8.26
N VAL A 561 -55.30 1.71 8.14
CA VAL A 561 -55.49 3.16 8.32
C VAL A 561 -55.86 3.89 7.04
N CYS A 562 -55.20 3.64 5.92
CA CYS A 562 -55.35 4.40 4.67
C CYS A 562 -55.73 3.55 3.45
N GLY A 563 -55.85 2.23 3.60
CA GLY A 563 -56.22 1.30 2.53
C GLY A 563 -55.15 1.07 1.43
N GLU A 564 -53.91 1.58 1.58
CA GLU A 564 -52.83 1.33 0.64
C GLU A 564 -52.25 -0.07 0.85
N ARG A 565 -51.67 -0.69 -0.21
CA ARG A 565 -50.94 -1.95 -0.06
C ARG A 565 -49.72 -1.73 0.83
N LEU A 566 -49.58 -2.54 1.89
CA LEU A 566 -48.45 -2.49 2.78
C LEU A 566 -47.18 -3.01 2.11
N TYR A 567 -46.09 -2.30 2.33
CA TYR A 567 -44.75 -2.78 1.97
C TYR A 567 -44.29 -3.81 3.01
N LYS A 568 -43.73 -4.90 2.53
CA LYS A 568 -43.21 -6.02 3.34
C LYS A 568 -41.73 -5.83 3.52
N ASP A 569 -41.23 -5.82 4.76
CA ASP A 569 -39.85 -5.48 5.09
C ASP A 569 -39.33 -6.29 6.30
N GLY A 570 -38.02 -6.27 6.51
CA GLY A 570 -37.35 -6.88 7.65
C GLY A 570 -36.70 -8.23 7.36
N GLN A 571 -35.44 -8.38 7.77
CA GLN A 571 -34.61 -9.56 7.53
C GLN A 571 -34.12 -10.22 8.83
N ASP A 572 -34.58 -9.76 9.99
CA ASP A 572 -34.29 -10.29 11.32
C ASP A 572 -32.79 -10.51 11.61
N MET A 573 -31.98 -9.48 11.41
CA MET A 573 -30.53 -9.54 11.60
C MET A 573 -30.09 -8.85 12.88
N PRO A 574 -29.38 -9.55 13.79
CA PRO A 574 -28.92 -8.93 15.05
C PRO A 574 -27.71 -8.02 14.81
N PHE A 575 -27.72 -6.83 15.44
CA PHE A 575 -26.63 -5.84 15.34
C PHE A 575 -25.26 -6.39 15.80
N ALA A 576 -25.26 -7.32 16.76
CA ALA A 576 -24.05 -7.95 17.26
C ALA A 576 -23.21 -8.65 16.19
N THR A 577 -23.80 -9.02 15.04
CA THR A 577 -23.04 -9.59 13.92
C THR A 577 -22.12 -8.57 13.27
N PHE A 578 -22.37 -7.28 13.41
CA PHE A 578 -21.58 -6.19 12.83
C PHE A 578 -20.51 -5.63 13.76
N LEU A 579 -20.89 -5.14 14.92
CA LEU A 579 -19.98 -4.49 15.89
C LEU A 579 -19.60 -5.36 17.10
N GLY A 580 -20.08 -6.59 17.21
CA GLY A 580 -19.96 -7.40 18.43
C GLY A 580 -21.00 -7.00 19.47
N PHE A 581 -20.99 -7.68 20.61
CA PHE A 581 -21.96 -7.41 21.68
C PHE A 581 -21.69 -6.11 22.42
N ASN A 582 -20.43 -5.67 22.50
CA ASN A 582 -19.98 -4.50 23.25
C ASN A 582 -19.39 -3.41 22.36
N ALA A 583 -19.65 -3.44 21.04
CA ALA A 583 -19.00 -2.58 20.04
C ALA A 583 -17.46 -2.65 20.10
N ASP A 584 -16.94 -3.85 20.30
CA ASP A 584 -15.52 -4.18 20.40
C ASP A 584 -14.88 -4.53 19.07
N LYS A 585 -15.69 -4.56 17.99
CA LYS A 585 -15.24 -4.81 16.62
C LYS A 585 -15.33 -3.53 15.80
N VAL A 586 -14.26 -3.18 15.10
CA VAL A 586 -14.26 -2.06 14.15
C VAL A 586 -15.21 -2.39 12.98
N PRO A 587 -16.13 -1.50 12.61
CA PRO A 587 -17.06 -1.75 11.51
C PRO A 587 -16.32 -1.84 10.16
N ASP A 588 -16.61 -2.88 9.41
CA ASP A 588 -16.14 -3.08 8.05
C ASP A 588 -17.31 -2.83 7.09
N ILE A 589 -17.32 -1.66 6.44
CA ILE A 589 -18.40 -1.22 5.55
C ILE A 589 -17.95 -1.41 4.11
N ASP A 590 -18.23 -2.60 3.57
CA ASP A 590 -17.97 -2.93 2.18
C ASP A 590 -19.10 -2.42 1.28
N LEU A 591 -18.74 -1.65 0.24
CA LEU A 591 -19.69 -1.07 -0.70
C LEU A 591 -19.35 -1.45 -2.13
N ASN A 592 -20.33 -2.01 -2.83
CA ASN A 592 -20.26 -2.39 -4.24
C ASN A 592 -20.74 -1.22 -5.10
N PHE A 593 -19.81 -0.48 -5.66
CA PHE A 593 -20.07 0.58 -6.64
C PHE A 593 -20.16 0.00 -8.06
N SER A 594 -20.85 0.69 -8.94
CA SER A 594 -20.75 0.37 -10.37
C SER A 594 -19.28 0.45 -10.81
N ASP A 595 -18.81 -0.53 -11.57
CA ASP A 595 -17.45 -0.52 -12.14
C ASP A 595 -17.21 0.68 -13.07
N LEU A 596 -18.26 1.26 -13.66
CA LEU A 596 -18.21 2.50 -14.44
C LEU A 596 -18.09 3.76 -13.57
N ASN A 597 -18.57 3.69 -12.32
CA ASN A 597 -18.60 4.85 -11.40
C ASN A 597 -17.53 4.78 -10.30
N GLN A 598 -16.88 3.65 -10.11
CA GLN A 598 -15.87 3.43 -9.07
C GLN A 598 -14.77 4.51 -9.08
N ALA A 599 -14.31 4.90 -10.26
CA ALA A 599 -13.27 5.93 -10.39
C ALA A 599 -13.73 7.30 -9.87
N SER A 600 -15.00 7.68 -10.11
CA SER A 600 -15.60 8.90 -9.55
C SER A 600 -15.67 8.84 -8.04
N ALA A 601 -16.10 7.73 -7.47
CA ALA A 601 -16.15 7.52 -6.02
C ALA A 601 -14.74 7.61 -5.39
N HIS A 602 -13.71 7.06 -6.04
CA HIS A 602 -12.31 7.21 -5.59
C HIS A 602 -11.87 8.68 -5.62
N GLU A 603 -12.14 9.41 -6.70
CA GLU A 603 -11.77 10.84 -6.77
C GLU A 603 -12.53 11.68 -5.74
N TYR A 604 -13.77 11.32 -5.43
CA TYR A 604 -14.55 12.01 -4.41
C TYR A 604 -13.94 11.91 -3.01
N THR A 605 -13.20 10.84 -2.70
CA THR A 605 -12.46 10.77 -1.42
C THR A 605 -11.41 11.87 -1.29
N LYS A 606 -10.80 12.32 -2.40
CA LYS A 606 -9.88 13.47 -2.39
C LYS A 606 -10.60 14.80 -2.10
N VAL A 607 -11.87 14.91 -2.48
CA VAL A 607 -12.72 16.08 -2.13
C VAL A 607 -13.04 16.06 -0.64
N LEU A 608 -13.39 14.89 -0.09
CA LEU A 608 -13.73 14.74 1.34
C LEU A 608 -12.55 15.03 2.27
N PHE A 609 -11.34 14.55 1.92
CA PHE A 609 -10.21 14.53 2.85
C PHE A 609 -9.00 15.38 2.41
N GLY A 610 -8.93 15.74 1.14
CA GLY A 610 -7.77 16.39 0.54
C GLY A 610 -6.84 15.43 -0.19
N VAL A 611 -6.17 15.93 -1.23
CA VAL A 611 -5.31 15.14 -2.14
C VAL A 611 -4.12 14.51 -1.41
N ASP A 612 -3.58 15.17 -0.38
CA ASP A 612 -2.40 14.71 0.36
C ASP A 612 -2.74 13.76 1.52
N ASN A 613 -4.02 13.51 1.77
CA ASN A 613 -4.51 12.66 2.85
C ASN A 613 -5.08 11.32 2.36
N VAL A 614 -5.12 11.08 1.04
CA VAL A 614 -5.76 9.90 0.46
C VAL A 614 -4.77 9.14 -0.41
N TYR A 615 -4.65 7.85 -0.12
CA TYR A 615 -3.73 6.93 -0.80
C TYR A 615 -4.45 5.64 -1.17
N ARG A 616 -4.06 5.02 -2.29
CA ARG A 616 -4.48 3.64 -2.57
C ARG A 616 -3.79 2.71 -1.56
N ALA A 617 -4.51 1.71 -1.08
CA ALA A 617 -3.90 0.68 -0.25
C ALA A 617 -2.85 -0.10 -1.05
N GLY A 618 -1.63 -0.15 -0.56
CA GLY A 618 -0.54 -0.88 -1.21
C GLY A 618 -0.72 -2.39 -1.05
N THR A 619 -0.25 -3.12 -2.05
CA THR A 619 -0.17 -4.59 -2.01
C THR A 619 1.22 -5.04 -2.44
N ILE A 620 1.68 -6.15 -1.89
CA ILE A 620 2.95 -6.77 -2.26
C ILE A 620 2.67 -8.11 -2.92
N GLY A 621 2.96 -8.19 -4.23
CA GLY A 621 2.85 -9.42 -5.00
C GLY A 621 4.04 -10.34 -4.75
N THR A 622 3.78 -11.59 -4.41
CA THR A 622 4.79 -12.62 -4.20
C THR A 622 4.78 -13.65 -5.34
N VAL A 623 5.87 -14.43 -5.43
CA VAL A 623 5.96 -15.54 -6.38
C VAL A 623 5.01 -16.65 -5.95
N ALA A 624 3.96 -16.90 -6.74
CA ALA A 624 3.03 -18.00 -6.52
C ALA A 624 3.65 -19.34 -6.93
N GLU A 625 3.16 -20.45 -6.39
CA GLU A 625 3.69 -21.81 -6.61
C GLU A 625 3.80 -22.20 -8.09
N LYS A 626 2.75 -21.96 -8.89
CA LYS A 626 2.78 -22.21 -10.34
C LYS A 626 3.85 -21.38 -11.07
N THR A 627 4.04 -20.14 -10.64
CA THR A 627 5.07 -19.25 -11.19
C THR A 627 6.46 -19.73 -10.80
N ALA A 628 6.66 -20.13 -9.54
CA ALA A 628 7.90 -20.69 -9.03
C ALA A 628 8.30 -21.97 -9.79
N PHE A 629 7.34 -22.86 -10.04
CA PHE A 629 7.56 -24.06 -10.85
C PHE A 629 8.07 -23.72 -12.27
N GLY A 630 7.44 -22.72 -12.91
CA GLY A 630 7.88 -22.20 -14.21
C GLY A 630 9.30 -21.63 -14.17
N PHE A 631 9.64 -20.91 -13.08
CA PHE A 631 10.99 -20.34 -12.90
C PHE A 631 12.06 -21.43 -12.78
N VAL A 632 11.83 -22.45 -11.99
CA VAL A 632 12.76 -23.57 -11.82
C VAL A 632 12.95 -24.33 -13.13
N LYS A 633 11.85 -24.58 -13.85
CA LYS A 633 11.91 -25.24 -15.15
C LYS A 633 12.70 -24.43 -16.17
N GLY A 634 12.41 -23.14 -16.32
CA GLY A 634 13.12 -22.23 -17.22
C GLY A 634 14.61 -22.10 -16.87
N TYR A 635 14.94 -22.08 -15.58
CA TYR A 635 16.33 -22.05 -15.11
C TYR A 635 17.12 -23.29 -15.57
N PHE A 636 16.56 -24.50 -15.46
CA PHE A 636 17.20 -25.71 -15.92
C PHE A 636 17.28 -25.77 -17.45
N GLU A 637 16.26 -25.32 -18.16
CA GLU A 637 16.26 -25.21 -19.62
C GLU A 637 17.36 -24.26 -20.12
N ASP A 638 17.51 -23.09 -19.50
CA ASP A 638 18.57 -22.11 -19.81
C ASP A 638 19.98 -22.69 -19.59
N LYS A 639 20.13 -23.61 -18.62
CA LYS A 639 21.39 -24.34 -18.36
C LYS A 639 21.55 -25.63 -19.18
N GLY A 640 20.61 -25.96 -20.06
CA GLY A 640 20.65 -27.19 -20.89
C GLY A 640 20.43 -28.49 -20.08
N ILE A 641 19.85 -28.41 -18.89
CA ILE A 641 19.60 -29.56 -18.02
C ILE A 641 18.14 -30.01 -18.22
N THR A 642 17.95 -31.15 -18.88
CA THR A 642 16.62 -31.65 -19.26
C THR A 642 16.15 -32.88 -18.46
N ASN A 643 17.00 -33.45 -17.61
CA ASN A 643 16.77 -34.72 -16.92
C ASN A 643 16.32 -34.59 -15.45
N LYS A 644 15.88 -33.41 -15.02
CA LYS A 644 15.39 -33.22 -13.64
C LYS A 644 13.99 -33.82 -13.49
N ARG A 645 13.80 -34.59 -12.40
CA ARG A 645 12.48 -35.14 -12.05
C ARG A 645 11.55 -34.03 -11.55
N THR A 646 10.26 -34.20 -11.78
CA THR A 646 9.22 -33.25 -11.36
C THR A 646 9.27 -32.95 -9.87
N CYS A 647 9.48 -33.99 -9.03
CA CYS A 647 9.57 -33.81 -7.57
C CYS A 647 10.75 -32.91 -7.13
N GLU A 648 11.85 -32.89 -7.87
CA GLU A 648 12.97 -31.98 -7.61
C GLU A 648 12.63 -30.55 -8.04
N ILE A 649 11.94 -30.39 -9.16
CA ILE A 649 11.44 -29.08 -9.62
C ILE A 649 10.44 -28.52 -8.60
N GLU A 650 9.53 -29.34 -8.09
CA GLU A 650 8.54 -28.95 -7.05
C GLU A 650 9.23 -28.57 -5.74
N ARG A 651 10.24 -29.33 -5.30
CA ARG A 651 11.03 -29.02 -4.09
C ARG A 651 11.69 -27.63 -4.20
N LEU A 652 12.35 -27.37 -5.32
CA LEU A 652 12.99 -26.06 -5.56
C LEU A 652 11.96 -24.95 -5.73
N ALA A 653 10.82 -25.23 -6.38
CA ALA A 653 9.74 -24.26 -6.52
C ALA A 653 9.17 -23.83 -5.16
N LYS A 654 9.02 -24.78 -4.22
CA LYS A 654 8.57 -24.47 -2.86
C LYS A 654 9.51 -23.48 -2.15
N GLY A 655 10.83 -23.60 -2.32
CA GLY A 655 11.81 -22.65 -1.76
C GLY A 655 11.83 -21.28 -2.45
N CYS A 656 11.30 -21.18 -3.68
CA CYS A 656 11.14 -19.91 -4.41
C CYS A 656 9.78 -19.25 -4.20
N THR A 657 8.78 -19.97 -3.64
CA THR A 657 7.43 -19.47 -3.39
C THR A 657 7.44 -18.46 -2.25
N GLY A 658 6.60 -17.41 -2.37
CA GLY A 658 6.47 -16.38 -1.35
C GLY A 658 7.53 -15.27 -1.41
N VAL A 659 8.53 -15.37 -2.28
CA VAL A 659 9.49 -14.30 -2.49
C VAL A 659 8.79 -13.06 -3.04
N LYS A 660 8.99 -11.90 -2.42
CA LYS A 660 8.42 -10.62 -2.85
C LYS A 660 8.94 -10.24 -4.22
N ARG A 661 8.05 -9.84 -5.12
CA ARG A 661 8.41 -9.59 -6.53
C ARG A 661 7.97 -8.22 -7.03
N THR A 662 6.75 -7.84 -6.79
CA THR A 662 6.14 -6.60 -7.31
C THR A 662 5.36 -5.89 -6.22
N THR A 663 5.28 -4.58 -6.35
CA THR A 663 4.32 -3.77 -5.61
C THR A 663 3.13 -3.45 -6.50
N GLY A 664 1.97 -3.31 -5.90
CA GLY A 664 0.72 -3.02 -6.59
C GLY A 664 -0.18 -2.15 -5.74
N GLN A 665 -1.40 -1.96 -6.21
CA GLN A 665 -2.46 -1.27 -5.49
C GLN A 665 -3.66 -2.20 -5.31
N HIS A 666 -4.31 -2.10 -4.16
CA HIS A 666 -5.59 -2.77 -3.94
C HIS A 666 -6.66 -2.19 -4.89
N PRO A 667 -7.48 -3.00 -5.55
CA PRO A 667 -8.41 -2.52 -6.57
C PRO A 667 -9.51 -1.59 -6.02
N GLY A 668 -9.93 -1.76 -4.77
CA GLY A 668 -10.98 -0.96 -4.11
C GLY A 668 -10.52 -0.19 -2.89
N GLY A 669 -9.38 -0.55 -2.28
CA GLY A 669 -8.96 0.00 -1.00
C GLY A 669 -8.37 1.40 -1.09
N ILE A 670 -8.93 2.31 -0.31
CA ILE A 670 -8.45 3.68 -0.10
C ILE A 670 -8.07 3.84 1.37
N VAL A 671 -6.84 4.23 1.63
CA VAL A 671 -6.34 4.56 2.98
C VAL A 671 -6.47 6.06 3.20
N VAL A 672 -7.06 6.44 4.32
CA VAL A 672 -7.27 7.86 4.69
C VAL A 672 -6.35 8.21 5.86
N VAL A 673 -5.48 9.18 5.64
CA VAL A 673 -4.63 9.77 6.67
C VAL A 673 -5.37 10.97 7.29
N PRO A 674 -5.53 11.05 8.61
CA PRO A 674 -6.16 12.20 9.24
C PRO A 674 -5.44 13.51 8.91
N ASP A 675 -6.18 14.60 8.77
CA ASP A 675 -5.64 15.91 8.40
C ASP A 675 -4.74 16.57 9.47
N TYR A 676 -4.71 16.02 10.68
CA TYR A 676 -3.83 16.41 11.77
C TYR A 676 -2.56 15.57 11.89
N MET A 677 -2.32 14.65 10.94
CA MET A 677 -1.15 13.78 10.86
C MET A 677 -0.58 13.78 9.43
N GLU A 678 0.64 13.28 9.28
CA GLU A 678 1.28 13.09 7.97
C GLU A 678 1.34 11.59 7.61
N VAL A 679 1.27 11.26 6.33
CA VAL A 679 1.42 9.85 5.89
C VAL A 679 2.76 9.25 6.35
N SER A 680 3.80 10.06 6.47
CA SER A 680 5.12 9.65 6.97
C SER A 680 5.15 9.34 8.48
N ASP A 681 4.06 9.52 9.21
CA ASP A 681 3.92 9.00 10.58
C ASP A 681 3.60 7.50 10.59
N PHE A 682 3.07 6.96 9.47
CA PHE A 682 2.58 5.59 9.34
C PHE A 682 3.36 4.75 8.32
N THR A 683 3.63 5.30 7.14
CA THR A 683 4.21 4.55 6.02
C THR A 683 4.87 5.49 5.02
N PRO A 684 5.88 5.03 4.28
CA PRO A 684 6.25 5.67 3.03
C PRO A 684 5.12 5.51 1.99
N PHE A 685 5.20 6.28 0.90
CA PHE A 685 4.30 6.14 -0.24
C PHE A 685 5.07 6.10 -1.56
N GLN A 686 4.41 5.61 -2.60
CA GLN A 686 5.02 5.42 -3.92
C GLN A 686 4.00 5.58 -5.05
N PHE A 687 4.47 5.62 -6.29
CA PHE A 687 3.58 5.46 -7.44
C PHE A 687 3.22 3.98 -7.65
N PRO A 688 1.96 3.64 -7.99
CA PRO A 688 1.57 2.27 -8.31
C PRO A 688 2.37 1.75 -9.52
N ALA A 689 2.90 0.54 -9.42
CA ALA A 689 3.72 -0.10 -10.44
C ALA A 689 4.91 0.77 -10.95
N ASP A 690 5.41 1.66 -10.09
CA ASP A 690 6.49 2.61 -10.42
C ASP A 690 6.19 3.53 -11.61
N ASP A 691 4.91 3.80 -11.89
CA ASP A 691 4.47 4.69 -12.97
C ASP A 691 4.37 6.14 -12.49
N PRO A 692 5.31 7.03 -12.85
CA PRO A 692 5.32 8.42 -12.41
C PRO A 692 4.17 9.27 -13.01
N ASN A 693 3.44 8.74 -13.99
CA ASN A 693 2.28 9.40 -14.59
C ASN A 693 0.96 9.06 -13.88
N SER A 694 1.00 8.18 -12.88
CA SER A 694 -0.19 7.82 -12.13
C SER A 694 -0.76 9.04 -11.39
N ALA A 695 -2.09 9.22 -11.49
CA ALA A 695 -2.82 10.23 -10.71
C ALA A 695 -2.95 9.86 -9.22
N TRP A 696 -2.61 8.62 -8.86
CA TRP A 696 -2.71 8.07 -7.53
C TRP A 696 -1.33 7.74 -6.94
N ARG A 697 -1.24 7.85 -5.63
CA ARG A 697 -0.13 7.34 -4.81
C ARG A 697 -0.64 6.17 -3.98
N THR A 698 0.21 5.19 -3.74
CA THR A 698 -0.08 4.03 -2.89
C THR A 698 0.75 4.07 -1.62
N THR A 699 0.26 3.47 -0.54
CA THR A 699 1.11 3.16 0.61
C THR A 699 2.23 2.23 0.17
N HIS A 700 3.44 2.44 0.69
CA HIS A 700 4.59 1.57 0.40
C HIS A 700 4.49 0.26 1.17
N PHE A 701 4.04 0.33 2.43
CA PHE A 701 3.71 -0.88 3.18
C PHE A 701 2.46 -1.55 2.58
N ASP A 702 2.43 -2.88 2.63
CA ASP A 702 1.21 -3.64 2.44
C ASP A 702 0.18 -3.18 3.47
N TYR A 703 -1.07 -3.02 3.05
CA TYR A 703 -2.11 -2.49 3.94
C TYR A 703 -2.26 -3.34 5.22
N HIS A 704 -2.13 -4.65 5.15
CA HIS A 704 -2.24 -5.53 6.31
C HIS A 704 -1.20 -5.27 7.41
N ALA A 705 -0.13 -4.53 7.11
CA ALA A 705 0.86 -4.10 8.10
C ALA A 705 0.45 -2.85 8.88
N ILE A 706 -0.53 -2.08 8.40
CA ILE A 706 -0.98 -0.80 8.95
C ILE A 706 -2.51 -0.71 9.10
N ASP A 707 -3.21 -1.83 9.04
CA ASP A 707 -4.68 -1.91 9.08
C ASP A 707 -5.27 -1.52 10.45
N GLN A 708 -4.46 -1.60 11.50
CA GLN A 708 -4.85 -1.16 12.84
C GLN A 708 -4.69 0.35 13.07
N ASP A 709 -3.92 1.04 12.22
CA ASP A 709 -3.57 2.44 12.41
C ASP A 709 -4.47 3.39 11.62
N LEU A 710 -4.78 3.05 10.39
CA LEU A 710 -5.45 3.93 9.43
C LEU A 710 -6.76 3.34 8.93
N LEU A 711 -7.74 4.21 8.79
CA LEU A 711 -9.02 3.86 8.18
C LEU A 711 -8.81 3.48 6.71
N LYS A 712 -9.31 2.30 6.33
CA LYS A 712 -9.46 1.87 4.96
C LYS A 712 -10.91 1.95 4.53
N LEU A 713 -11.16 2.51 3.37
CA LEU A 713 -12.46 2.51 2.71
C LEU A 713 -12.41 1.51 1.56
N ASP A 714 -13.29 0.52 1.57
CA ASP A 714 -13.40 -0.46 0.49
C ASP A 714 -14.48 -0.06 -0.52
N ILE A 715 -14.03 0.64 -1.57
CA ILE A 715 -14.85 1.10 -2.69
C ILE A 715 -14.67 0.09 -3.81
N LEU A 716 -15.49 -0.96 -3.79
CA LEU A 716 -15.35 -2.10 -4.70
C LEU A 716 -16.12 -1.85 -6.01
N GLY A 717 -15.46 -2.03 -7.15
CA GLY A 717 -16.14 -2.04 -8.45
C GLY A 717 -16.85 -3.37 -8.70
N HIS A 718 -18.15 -3.32 -8.97
CA HIS A 718 -18.97 -4.49 -9.22
C HIS A 718 -19.84 -4.31 -10.47
N SER A 719 -20.12 -5.42 -11.18
CA SER A 719 -20.91 -5.38 -12.40
C SER A 719 -22.42 -5.23 -12.15
N ASP A 720 -22.91 -5.64 -10.97
CA ASP A 720 -24.35 -5.68 -10.70
C ASP A 720 -24.98 -4.28 -10.70
N PRO A 721 -24.44 -3.25 -10.02
CA PRO A 721 -24.99 -1.91 -10.13
C PRO A 721 -24.96 -1.36 -11.58
N THR A 722 -23.97 -1.73 -12.36
CA THR A 722 -23.85 -1.36 -13.79
C THR A 722 -24.95 -2.04 -14.60
N GLN A 723 -25.20 -3.32 -14.37
CA GLN A 723 -26.29 -4.07 -15.04
C GLN A 723 -27.66 -3.52 -14.67
N LEU A 724 -27.90 -3.23 -13.40
CA LEU A 724 -29.14 -2.59 -12.94
C LEU A 724 -29.38 -1.26 -13.63
N ARG A 725 -28.37 -0.41 -13.72
CA ARG A 725 -28.45 0.86 -14.45
C ARG A 725 -28.75 0.64 -15.94
N MET A 726 -28.07 -0.31 -16.57
CA MET A 726 -28.32 -0.64 -18.00
C MET A 726 -29.76 -1.13 -18.21
N ILE A 727 -30.30 -1.99 -17.32
CA ILE A 727 -31.68 -2.46 -17.40
C ILE A 727 -32.66 -1.30 -17.24
N GLN A 728 -32.43 -0.41 -16.28
CA GLN A 728 -33.21 0.81 -16.08
C GLN A 728 -33.23 1.68 -17.35
N ASP A 729 -32.07 1.94 -17.94
CA ASP A 729 -31.95 2.75 -19.16
C ASP A 729 -32.64 2.10 -20.39
N MET A 730 -32.58 0.77 -20.50
CA MET A 730 -33.21 0.02 -21.61
C MET A 730 -34.70 -0.12 -21.47
N THR A 731 -35.24 -0.24 -20.26
CA THR A 731 -36.65 -0.54 -20.01
C THR A 731 -37.47 0.68 -19.59
N GLY A 732 -36.81 1.73 -19.10
CA GLY A 732 -37.45 2.87 -18.44
C GLY A 732 -38.07 2.53 -17.07
N THR A 733 -37.78 1.34 -16.51
CA THR A 733 -38.31 0.88 -15.23
C THR A 733 -37.43 1.40 -14.10
N ASP A 734 -38.02 2.01 -13.08
CA ASP A 734 -37.32 2.35 -11.84
C ASP A 734 -37.00 1.05 -11.09
N ILE A 735 -35.73 0.76 -10.95
CA ILE A 735 -35.22 -0.47 -10.28
C ILE A 735 -35.68 -0.53 -8.81
N LEU A 736 -35.75 0.63 -8.13
CA LEU A 736 -36.18 0.69 -6.73
C LEU A 736 -37.68 0.42 -6.54
N ALA A 737 -38.46 0.53 -7.61
CA ALA A 737 -39.89 0.24 -7.61
C ALA A 737 -40.23 -1.23 -7.93
N VAL A 738 -39.21 -2.04 -8.27
CA VAL A 738 -39.42 -3.48 -8.59
C VAL A 738 -39.80 -4.25 -7.32
N PRO A 739 -40.93 -4.98 -7.27
CA PRO A 739 -41.32 -5.74 -6.10
C PRO A 739 -40.42 -6.95 -5.89
N LEU A 740 -39.94 -7.15 -4.66
CA LEU A 740 -39.04 -8.25 -4.27
C LEU A 740 -39.77 -9.52 -3.87
N ASP A 741 -41.10 -9.48 -3.88
CA ASP A 741 -42.02 -10.59 -3.53
C ASP A 741 -42.79 -11.17 -4.71
N ASP A 742 -42.34 -10.91 -5.95
CA ASP A 742 -42.99 -11.40 -7.17
C ASP A 742 -42.90 -12.93 -7.29
N LYS A 743 -44.03 -13.61 -7.31
CA LYS A 743 -44.12 -15.08 -7.33
C LYS A 743 -43.58 -15.71 -8.63
N ASP A 744 -43.76 -15.06 -9.74
CA ASP A 744 -43.25 -15.56 -11.02
C ASP A 744 -41.73 -15.49 -11.04
N THR A 745 -41.15 -14.40 -10.53
CA THR A 745 -39.68 -14.24 -10.35
C THR A 745 -39.16 -15.30 -9.38
N MET A 746 -39.83 -15.53 -8.24
CA MET A 746 -39.44 -16.60 -7.32
C MET A 746 -39.47 -17.99 -7.95
N SER A 747 -40.40 -18.25 -8.89
CA SER A 747 -40.53 -19.55 -9.56
C SER A 747 -39.35 -19.89 -10.47
N ILE A 748 -38.51 -18.90 -10.90
CA ILE A 748 -37.33 -19.16 -11.75
C ILE A 748 -36.26 -19.98 -11.04
N PHE A 749 -36.19 -19.92 -9.70
CA PHE A 749 -35.29 -20.74 -8.91
C PHE A 749 -35.67 -22.24 -8.90
N THR A 750 -36.89 -22.59 -9.30
CA THR A 750 -37.36 -23.99 -9.32
C THR A 750 -37.72 -24.45 -10.71
N SER A 751 -37.93 -23.55 -11.66
CA SER A 751 -38.35 -23.92 -13.03
C SER A 751 -37.99 -22.83 -14.05
N THR A 752 -38.14 -23.15 -15.34
CA THR A 752 -37.92 -22.22 -16.45
C THR A 752 -39.21 -21.60 -17.00
N LYS A 753 -40.38 -22.01 -16.45
CA LYS A 753 -41.71 -21.68 -17.02
C LYS A 753 -42.00 -20.19 -17.11
N ALA A 754 -41.65 -19.41 -16.04
CA ALA A 754 -41.88 -17.98 -16.01
C ALA A 754 -41.07 -17.23 -17.08
N LEU A 755 -39.97 -17.80 -17.54
CA LEU A 755 -39.14 -17.23 -18.63
C LEU A 755 -39.69 -17.63 -20.03
N GLY A 756 -40.68 -18.50 -20.12
CA GLY A 756 -41.22 -18.97 -21.40
C GLY A 756 -40.26 -19.84 -22.22
N VAL A 757 -39.24 -20.41 -21.59
CA VAL A 757 -38.26 -21.30 -22.23
C VAL A 757 -38.27 -22.70 -21.60
N THR A 758 -37.81 -23.70 -22.37
CA THR A 758 -37.70 -25.07 -21.85
C THR A 758 -36.28 -25.34 -21.28
N LYS A 759 -36.17 -26.37 -20.44
CA LYS A 759 -34.89 -26.83 -19.90
C LYS A 759 -33.90 -27.17 -21.02
N GLU A 760 -34.35 -27.76 -22.09
CA GLU A 760 -33.53 -28.16 -23.24
C GLU A 760 -33.01 -26.96 -24.02
N GLN A 761 -33.77 -25.86 -24.10
CA GLN A 761 -33.35 -24.63 -24.79
C GLN A 761 -32.21 -23.93 -24.10
N ILE A 762 -32.19 -23.93 -22.75
CA ILE A 762 -31.16 -23.26 -21.98
C ILE A 762 -30.19 -24.24 -21.32
N MET A 763 -30.37 -25.56 -21.54
CA MET A 763 -29.54 -26.63 -20.95
C MET A 763 -29.43 -26.51 -19.42
N ASN A 764 -30.53 -26.09 -18.77
CA ASN A 764 -30.55 -25.85 -17.34
C ASN A 764 -31.92 -26.17 -16.75
N GLU A 765 -31.99 -26.75 -15.55
CA GLU A 765 -33.23 -27.08 -14.87
C GLU A 765 -33.96 -25.88 -14.28
N THR A 766 -33.21 -24.83 -13.96
CA THR A 766 -33.68 -23.59 -13.33
C THR A 766 -33.52 -22.41 -14.28
N GLY A 767 -34.28 -21.36 -14.05
CA GLY A 767 -34.20 -20.10 -14.80
C GLY A 767 -33.12 -19.15 -14.34
N THR A 768 -32.15 -19.61 -13.54
CA THR A 768 -31.15 -18.76 -12.85
C THR A 768 -29.86 -18.50 -13.66
N LEU A 769 -29.76 -19.05 -14.87
CA LEU A 769 -28.64 -18.82 -15.76
C LEU A 769 -28.45 -17.31 -16.05
N GLY A 770 -27.28 -16.76 -15.77
CA GLY A 770 -26.98 -15.33 -15.94
C GLY A 770 -27.40 -14.44 -14.77
N ILE A 771 -28.04 -14.99 -13.73
CA ILE A 771 -28.27 -14.24 -12.50
C ILE A 771 -26.99 -14.22 -11.68
N PRO A 772 -26.48 -13.02 -11.26
CA PRO A 772 -25.32 -12.92 -10.40
C PRO A 772 -25.41 -13.83 -9.16
N GLU A 773 -24.31 -14.47 -8.80
CA GLU A 773 -24.17 -15.47 -7.72
C GLU A 773 -24.99 -16.76 -7.92
N PHE A 774 -26.24 -16.72 -8.42
CA PHE A 774 -27.10 -17.86 -8.63
C PHE A 774 -26.92 -18.55 -10.01
N GLY A 775 -26.19 -17.94 -10.93
CA GLY A 775 -25.94 -18.47 -12.29
C GLY A 775 -24.69 -19.33 -12.42
N THR A 776 -23.95 -19.60 -11.37
CA THR A 776 -22.77 -20.48 -11.41
C THR A 776 -23.20 -21.96 -11.43
N PRO A 777 -22.45 -22.88 -12.07
CA PRO A 777 -22.78 -24.31 -12.07
C PRO A 777 -22.97 -24.90 -10.68
N PHE A 778 -22.16 -24.46 -9.70
CA PHE A 778 -22.26 -24.91 -8.32
C PHE A 778 -23.59 -24.47 -7.67
N THR A 779 -23.91 -23.18 -7.74
CA THR A 779 -25.13 -22.63 -7.12
C THR A 779 -26.38 -23.13 -7.82
N ILE A 780 -26.38 -23.27 -9.18
CA ILE A 780 -27.46 -23.88 -9.93
C ILE A 780 -27.73 -25.30 -9.43
N GLY A 781 -26.69 -26.11 -9.18
CA GLY A 781 -26.81 -27.43 -8.59
C GLY A 781 -27.50 -27.41 -7.22
N MET A 782 -27.06 -26.51 -6.32
CA MET A 782 -27.70 -26.35 -5.00
C MET A 782 -29.17 -25.94 -5.10
N VAL A 783 -29.49 -24.97 -5.95
CA VAL A 783 -30.85 -24.46 -6.13
C VAL A 783 -31.76 -25.54 -6.75
N ALA A 784 -31.27 -26.32 -7.72
CA ALA A 784 -32.00 -27.42 -8.31
C ALA A 784 -32.32 -28.55 -7.31
N GLU A 785 -31.40 -28.76 -6.35
CA GLU A 785 -31.55 -29.80 -5.32
C GLU A 785 -32.45 -29.32 -4.16
N THR A 786 -32.26 -28.09 -3.69
CA THR A 786 -32.98 -27.52 -2.52
C THR A 786 -34.38 -27.01 -2.89
N LYS A 787 -34.60 -26.60 -4.13
CA LYS A 787 -35.87 -26.04 -4.65
C LYS A 787 -36.49 -24.96 -3.77
N PRO A 788 -35.78 -23.85 -3.54
CA PRO A 788 -36.23 -22.78 -2.65
C PRO A 788 -37.55 -22.15 -3.17
N THR A 789 -38.47 -21.90 -2.25
CA THR A 789 -39.78 -21.31 -2.50
C THR A 789 -40.02 -20.01 -1.77
N THR A 790 -39.11 -19.65 -0.86
CA THR A 790 -39.16 -18.43 -0.05
C THR A 790 -37.89 -17.60 -0.20
N PHE A 791 -38.00 -16.29 0.03
CA PHE A 791 -36.88 -15.40 -0.01
C PHE A 791 -35.82 -15.72 1.09
N ALA A 792 -36.30 -16.12 2.27
CA ALA A 792 -35.44 -16.58 3.36
C ALA A 792 -34.57 -17.79 3.00
N GLU A 793 -35.11 -18.73 2.20
CA GLU A 793 -34.33 -19.88 1.68
C GLU A 793 -33.26 -19.45 0.68
N LEU A 794 -33.51 -18.44 -0.16
CA LEU A 794 -32.52 -17.90 -1.08
C LEU A 794 -31.36 -17.22 -0.32
N ILE A 795 -31.65 -16.46 0.75
CA ILE A 795 -30.62 -15.86 1.61
C ILE A 795 -29.70 -16.94 2.19
N LYS A 796 -30.28 -18.05 2.69
CA LYS A 796 -29.50 -19.17 3.25
C LYS A 796 -28.59 -19.83 2.20
N ILE A 797 -29.11 -20.04 0.97
CA ILE A 797 -28.33 -20.62 -0.13
C ILE A 797 -27.20 -19.69 -0.54
N SER A 798 -27.44 -18.36 -0.59
CA SER A 798 -26.40 -17.37 -0.91
C SER A 798 -25.31 -17.31 0.14
N GLY A 799 -25.60 -17.67 1.38
CA GLY A 799 -24.64 -17.69 2.48
C GLY A 799 -23.76 -18.96 2.59
N LEU A 800 -24.08 -19.99 1.78
CA LEU A 800 -23.33 -21.26 1.72
C LEU A 800 -22.22 -21.22 0.67
#